data_5c71b5f9ab234a07c27be6ca08c278b6
#
_entry.id   5c71b5f9ab234a07c27be6ca08c278b6
#
_cell.length_a   1.000
_cell.length_b   1.000
_cell.length_c   1.000
_cell.angle_alpha   90.00
_cell.angle_beta   90.00
_cell.angle_gamma   90.00
#
_symmetry.space_group_name_H-M   'P 1'
#
loop_
_entity.id
_entity.type
_entity.pdbx_description
1 polymer ?
#
loop_
_entity_poly.entity_id
_entity_poly.type
_entity_poly.pdbx_seq_one_letter_code
_entity_poly.pdbx_strand_id
1 'polypeptide(L)'
;MHCPVAMLWDRLTALESLRKRAHGQMVDDSPTDTFANMAKRFNAAPQQFAAPARNPLMSMPSLAALSSTREEQNGHFPEVELQEASFDDNNVPNEELPTTHVPITGETTVELSVELCPFKPNTIRLPPDIAFQVHLAAVLQRHRGNDLNMHRDITDCVSTHAKHFNVDFSTMHILSREQLVKQLSKTYQLQFLRPTIHVVTLSDKTKASVPVYNVKALLLAFLNDPQRMTQENFAPDYDIFSGKPTRRSDDLNEIHTGSAWEPARSFYIGDDPNAFPLALVGFYDKTHTDVFGSLACSPFIVTPTFLNSNARNNDKNYMVLGYIPNLSLAKGKAKTQSSTSRLQDEHDCLRLITNQIVDIHKEGGFWTTVMGKKVRVVVWIHFIAGDTSGHNNLVGQMNGGKPQYIYRDCYCEHDQMSQCRPTCNLVTLADIKEARKSEDGMARISKKNIRNAFDNVPLSDAIHGIFGVVPAEMLHVSGTGLLKYMFKCLCNLIGSEKKNKAEKEAFDDLHRCLVGDAQRQSERQMPRMSIRNGITDGTKMCGSERVGNCFILLCALYTTQGKTLLSAGLARNTKITLTGLQKCIKLYLAFEQWVNESHSKQEVENARGLLAHLVKSIQICFNKDWGWGWDIPKMHSFARMIDYMLKFGMAKNFSGQTGERALKSIVKDHAQQTQRRADKFTEQCAMREYEENVIAYVYQDMALQVGQNHAKLHNRAELYRVEGQYERPKE
;
A
#
# COMPACT_ATOMS: atom_id res chain seq x y z
N MET A 1 37.42 -15.84 10.03
CA MET A 1 36.31 -16.16 10.96
C MET A 1 35.06 -16.34 10.11
N HIS A 2 34.49 -17.55 10.07
CA HIS A 2 33.24 -17.76 9.34
C HIS A 2 32.09 -17.07 10.09
N CYS A 3 31.28 -16.34 9.35
CA CYS A 3 30.11 -15.63 9.92
C CYS A 3 29.16 -16.62 10.60
N PRO A 4 28.79 -16.43 11.88
CA PRO A 4 27.89 -17.33 12.61
C PRO A 4 26.53 -17.52 11.91
N VAL A 5 26.05 -16.53 11.17
CA VAL A 5 24.78 -16.58 10.46
C VAL A 5 24.86 -17.49 9.22
N ALA A 6 25.97 -17.43 8.46
CA ALA A 6 26.19 -18.33 7.33
C ALA A 6 26.39 -19.77 7.78
N MET A 7 27.19 -20.00 8.83
CA MET A 7 27.34 -21.33 9.44
C MET A 7 26.02 -21.90 10.00
N LEU A 8 25.17 -21.03 10.52
CA LEU A 8 23.85 -21.46 11.00
C LEU A 8 22.94 -21.84 9.85
N TRP A 9 22.98 -21.10 8.76
CA TRP A 9 22.22 -21.38 7.54
C TRP A 9 22.65 -22.71 6.93
N ASP A 10 23.97 -22.90 6.76
CA ASP A 10 24.53 -24.15 6.22
C ASP A 10 24.20 -25.36 7.14
N ARG A 11 24.25 -25.17 8.46
CA ARG A 11 23.87 -26.22 9.43
C ARG A 11 22.38 -26.51 9.42
N LEU A 12 21.52 -25.50 9.25
CA LEU A 12 20.07 -25.70 9.11
C LEU A 12 19.73 -26.49 7.84
N THR A 13 20.39 -26.16 6.74
CA THR A 13 20.26 -26.86 5.46
C THR A 13 20.80 -28.29 5.54
N ALA A 14 21.94 -28.49 6.22
CA ALA A 14 22.52 -29.81 6.46
C ALA A 14 21.67 -30.68 7.41
N LEU A 15 21.11 -30.11 8.46
CA LEU A 15 20.21 -30.83 9.39
C LEU A 15 18.91 -31.26 8.71
N GLU A 16 18.37 -30.44 7.81
CA GLU A 16 17.21 -30.83 7.00
C GLU A 16 17.55 -31.93 5.99
N SER A 17 18.75 -31.91 5.39
CA SER A 17 19.21 -32.96 4.48
C SER A 17 19.48 -34.28 5.20
N LEU A 18 20.01 -34.25 6.43
CA LEU A 18 20.19 -35.44 7.29
C LEU A 18 18.85 -36.00 7.77
N ARG A 19 17.88 -35.16 8.09
CA ARG A 19 16.51 -35.56 8.46
C ARG A 19 15.77 -36.23 7.32
N LYS A 20 15.98 -35.78 6.06
CA LYS A 20 15.44 -36.40 4.84
C LYS A 20 16.03 -37.81 4.59
N ARG A 21 17.31 -38.03 4.93
CA ARG A 21 17.95 -39.36 4.84
C ARG A 21 17.46 -40.32 5.91
N ALA A 22 17.11 -39.81 7.09
CA ALA A 22 16.58 -40.63 8.20
C ALA A 22 15.11 -41.01 8.04
N HIS A 23 14.32 -40.30 7.18
CA HIS A 23 12.90 -40.55 6.92
C HIS A 23 12.61 -41.26 5.61
N GLY A 24 13.63 -41.82 4.96
CA GLY A 24 13.49 -42.58 3.71
C GLY A 24 12.77 -43.93 3.84
N GLN A 25 12.15 -44.22 4.97
CA GLN A 25 11.30 -45.40 5.18
C GLN A 25 10.11 -45.00 6.04
N MET A 26 9.07 -44.53 5.41
CA MET A 26 7.63 -44.69 5.72
C MET A 26 6.82 -43.74 4.85
N VAL A 27 6.11 -44.30 3.92
CA VAL A 27 5.05 -43.65 3.15
C VAL A 27 3.86 -43.57 4.09
N ASP A 28 3.49 -42.36 4.50
CA ASP A 28 2.19 -42.09 5.09
C ASP A 28 1.75 -40.69 4.64
N ASP A 29 0.64 -40.64 3.91
CA ASP A 29 0.03 -39.43 3.34
C ASP A 29 -0.54 -38.53 4.44
N SER A 30 0.34 -37.85 5.19
CA SER A 30 -0.06 -36.88 6.20
C SER A 30 0.15 -35.45 5.72
N PRO A 31 -0.62 -34.46 6.24
CA PRO A 31 -0.52 -33.03 5.89
C PRO A 31 0.89 -32.42 6.06
N THR A 32 1.82 -33.18 6.63
CA THR A 32 3.21 -32.76 6.86
C THR A 32 4.05 -32.68 5.57
N ASP A 33 3.65 -33.34 4.48
CA ASP A 33 4.41 -33.32 3.23
C ASP A 33 4.35 -31.97 2.49
N THR A 34 3.26 -31.24 2.62
CA THR A 34 3.13 -29.89 2.06
C THR A 34 4.09 -28.91 2.72
N PHE A 35 4.35 -29.09 4.02
CA PHE A 35 5.33 -28.30 4.77
C PHE A 35 6.78 -28.58 4.36
N ALA A 36 7.09 -29.83 4.15
CA ALA A 36 8.41 -30.23 3.65
C ALA A 36 8.68 -29.62 2.29
N ASN A 37 7.64 -29.45 1.46
CA ASN A 37 7.73 -28.81 0.16
C ASN A 37 7.79 -27.29 0.25
N MET A 38 7.09 -26.64 1.18
CA MET A 38 7.27 -25.21 1.50
C MET A 38 8.69 -24.93 2.00
N ALA A 39 9.19 -25.72 2.92
CA ALA A 39 10.58 -25.60 3.41
C ALA A 39 11.62 -25.90 2.31
N LYS A 40 11.33 -26.83 1.38
CA LYS A 40 12.17 -27.08 0.19
C LYS A 40 12.23 -25.89 -0.76
N ARG A 41 11.09 -25.20 -0.99
CA ARG A 41 11.05 -23.98 -1.84
C ARG A 41 11.79 -22.82 -1.20
N PHE A 42 11.78 -22.71 0.13
CA PHE A 42 12.58 -21.71 0.86
C PHE A 42 14.10 -21.89 0.63
N ASN A 43 14.55 -23.12 0.34
CA ASN A 43 15.94 -23.45 0.08
C ASN A 43 16.30 -23.54 -1.42
N ALA A 44 15.33 -23.50 -2.33
CA ALA A 44 15.53 -23.84 -3.74
C ALA A 44 15.63 -22.63 -4.70
N ALA A 45 15.50 -21.41 -4.24
CA ALA A 45 15.84 -20.22 -5.03
C ALA A 45 17.08 -19.57 -4.43
N PRO A 46 18.20 -19.39 -5.10
CA PRO A 46 18.40 -19.10 -6.50
C PRO A 46 19.63 -19.79 -7.13
N GLN A 47 19.41 -20.57 -8.13
CA GLN A 47 20.51 -20.95 -9.04
C GLN A 47 20.19 -20.56 -10.47
N GLN A 48 20.15 -19.28 -10.78
CA GLN A 48 20.24 -18.79 -12.15
C GLN A 48 20.55 -17.29 -12.16
N PHE A 49 21.79 -16.91 -11.82
CA PHE A 49 22.43 -15.74 -12.43
C PHE A 49 23.94 -15.89 -12.27
N ALA A 50 24.62 -16.05 -13.41
CA ALA A 50 26.07 -16.15 -13.49
C ALA A 50 26.74 -14.87 -12.99
N ALA A 51 27.77 -15.02 -12.17
CA ALA A 51 28.58 -13.94 -11.64
C ALA A 51 29.51 -13.35 -12.72
N PRO A 52 29.68 -12.03 -12.82
CA PRO A 52 30.82 -11.43 -13.50
C PRO A 52 32.00 -11.30 -12.53
N ALA A 53 33.20 -11.41 -13.13
CA ALA A 53 34.51 -11.52 -12.53
C ALA A 53 34.89 -10.34 -11.62
N ARG A 54 35.70 -10.64 -10.61
CA ARG A 54 36.35 -9.71 -9.67
C ARG A 54 37.41 -8.86 -10.35
N ASN A 55 37.50 -7.58 -10.00
CA ASN A 55 38.68 -6.75 -10.11
C ASN A 55 39.03 -6.07 -8.78
N PRO A 56 40.34 -5.78 -8.54
CA PRO A 56 40.89 -5.66 -7.20
C PRO A 56 40.91 -4.22 -6.64
N LEU A 57 40.99 -4.20 -5.33
CA LEU A 57 41.20 -3.12 -4.36
C LEU A 57 41.98 -1.90 -4.86
N MET A 58 41.43 -0.70 -4.63
CA MET A 58 42.19 0.50 -4.33
C MET A 58 41.75 1.08 -2.99
N SER A 59 42.75 1.33 -2.15
CA SER A 59 42.71 1.90 -0.82
C SER A 59 42.43 3.40 -0.88
N MET A 60 41.56 3.90 0.02
CA MET A 60 41.42 5.31 0.32
C MET A 60 41.67 5.60 1.80
N PRO A 61 42.27 6.77 2.13
CA PRO A 61 42.74 7.07 3.48
C PRO A 61 41.66 7.60 4.41
N SER A 62 41.92 7.41 5.69
CA SER A 62 41.16 7.88 6.84
C SER A 62 41.09 9.40 6.93
N LEU A 63 39.93 9.96 7.21
CA LEU A 63 39.75 11.29 7.75
C LEU A 63 39.15 11.16 9.14
N ALA A 64 40.03 11.35 10.12
CA ALA A 64 39.64 11.60 11.51
C ALA A 64 39.43 13.11 11.73
N ALA A 65 38.59 13.42 12.70
CA ALA A 65 38.41 14.68 13.42
C ALA A 65 37.62 15.78 12.70
N LEU A 66 36.40 15.92 13.22
CA LEU A 66 35.91 17.23 13.71
C LEU A 66 34.76 16.97 14.70
N SER A 67 35.11 17.07 15.97
CA SER A 67 34.20 17.17 17.10
C SER A 67 33.63 18.59 17.17
N SER A 68 32.32 18.72 17.29
CA SER A 68 31.73 19.87 17.97
C SER A 68 30.41 19.46 18.65
N THR A 69 30.48 19.58 19.94
CA THR A 69 29.48 19.58 20.98
C THR A 69 28.15 20.22 20.57
N ARG A 70 27.06 19.45 20.80
CA ARG A 70 25.72 20.03 20.97
C ARG A 70 25.01 19.31 22.11
N GLU A 71 24.67 20.08 23.10
CA GLU A 71 24.00 19.72 24.33
C GLU A 71 22.67 18.96 24.06
N GLU A 72 22.53 17.84 24.76
CA GLU A 72 21.29 17.09 24.86
C GLU A 72 20.33 17.82 25.82
N GLN A 73 19.24 18.32 25.28
CA GLN A 73 18.07 18.64 26.12
C GLN A 73 17.16 17.41 26.15
N ASN A 74 17.16 16.73 27.28
CA ASN A 74 16.23 15.68 27.65
C ASN A 74 14.82 16.25 27.80
N GLY A 75 14.00 16.11 26.79
CA GLY A 75 12.56 16.32 26.86
C GLY A 75 11.84 14.98 27.16
N HIS A 76 11.45 14.80 28.39
CA HIS A 76 10.56 13.74 28.85
C HIS A 76 9.17 14.01 28.26
N PHE A 77 8.68 13.13 27.38
CA PHE A 77 7.30 13.15 26.90
C PHE A 77 6.46 12.16 27.70
N PRO A 78 5.31 12.57 28.26
CA PRO A 78 4.42 11.67 28.96
C PRO A 78 3.71 10.73 27.97
N GLU A 79 3.67 9.47 28.31
CA GLU A 79 2.78 8.47 27.71
C GLU A 79 1.33 8.90 27.94
N VAL A 80 0.63 9.22 26.85
CA VAL A 80 -0.82 9.39 26.91
C VAL A 80 -1.46 8.01 26.88
N GLU A 81 -1.75 7.48 28.07
CA GLU A 81 -2.74 6.41 28.22
C GLU A 81 -4.08 6.92 27.71
N LEU A 82 -4.59 6.30 26.65
CA LEU A 82 -5.97 6.48 26.23
C LEU A 82 -6.88 5.84 27.28
N GLN A 83 -7.32 6.65 28.24
CA GLN A 83 -8.43 6.31 29.12
C GLN A 83 -9.70 6.21 28.27
N GLU A 84 -10.31 5.03 28.29
CA GLU A 84 -11.63 4.75 27.78
C GLU A 84 -12.66 5.55 28.62
N ALA A 85 -13.12 6.67 28.07
CA ALA A 85 -14.24 7.39 28.65
C ALA A 85 -15.54 6.71 28.19
N SER A 86 -16.24 6.10 29.11
CA SER A 86 -17.62 5.66 28.94
C SER A 86 -18.53 6.90 28.87
N PHE A 87 -19.25 7.06 27.77
CA PHE A 87 -20.32 8.03 27.67
C PHE A 87 -21.64 7.31 27.44
N ASP A 88 -22.59 7.56 28.34
CA ASP A 88 -24.00 7.24 28.20
C ASP A 88 -24.62 8.15 27.12
N ASP A 89 -24.99 7.55 25.99
CA ASP A 89 -25.78 8.20 24.93
C ASP A 89 -27.25 7.70 25.02
N ASN A 90 -28.02 8.21 25.97
CA ASN A 90 -29.47 8.12 25.94
C ASN A 90 -30.02 9.54 25.94
N ASN A 91 -30.33 10.06 24.74
CA ASN A 91 -31.42 11.02 24.46
C ASN A 91 -31.12 11.77 23.14
N VAL A 92 -31.73 11.36 22.08
CA VAL A 92 -31.87 12.18 20.88
C VAL A 92 -33.32 12.11 20.40
N PRO A 93 -34.06 13.24 20.28
CA PRO A 93 -35.40 13.27 19.73
C PRO A 93 -35.37 13.02 18.21
N ASN A 94 -36.41 12.28 17.75
CA ASN A 94 -36.68 12.07 16.33
C ASN A 94 -37.01 13.40 15.65
N GLU A 95 -36.05 13.95 14.89
CA GLU A 95 -36.34 14.96 13.87
C GLU A 95 -36.22 14.31 12.49
N GLU A 96 -37.31 14.36 11.73
CA GLU A 96 -37.38 13.97 10.33
C GLU A 96 -36.33 14.75 9.52
N LEU A 97 -35.42 14.04 8.88
CA LEU A 97 -34.35 14.61 8.03
C LEU A 97 -35.00 15.23 6.76
N PRO A 98 -34.86 16.53 6.53
CA PRO A 98 -35.29 17.15 5.28
C PRO A 98 -34.47 16.62 4.13
N THR A 99 -35.13 16.02 3.14
CA THR A 99 -34.60 15.72 1.84
C THR A 99 -34.33 17.02 1.09
N THR A 100 -33.21 17.67 1.35
CA THR A 100 -32.75 18.76 0.52
C THR A 100 -31.93 18.20 -0.65
N HIS A 101 -32.60 18.05 -1.79
CA HIS A 101 -31.93 18.06 -3.08
C HIS A 101 -31.24 19.43 -3.22
N VAL A 102 -29.92 19.44 -3.10
CA VAL A 102 -29.12 20.59 -3.51
C VAL A 102 -29.11 20.57 -5.04
N PRO A 103 -29.66 21.58 -5.73
CA PRO A 103 -29.54 21.65 -7.17
C PRO A 103 -28.07 21.89 -7.52
N ILE A 104 -27.50 21.02 -8.32
CA ILE A 104 -26.21 21.23 -8.97
C ILE A 104 -26.47 22.28 -10.06
N THR A 105 -26.37 23.56 -9.72
CA THR A 105 -26.35 24.63 -10.69
C THR A 105 -24.90 25.01 -10.91
N GLY A 106 -24.40 24.70 -12.08
CA GLY A 106 -23.04 25.02 -12.52
C GLY A 106 -22.51 24.01 -13.52
N GLU A 107 -23.35 23.58 -14.45
CA GLU A 107 -22.92 22.82 -15.62
C GLU A 107 -22.10 23.75 -16.56
N THR A 108 -20.77 23.58 -16.50
CA THR A 108 -20.00 23.60 -17.72
C THR A 108 -19.63 22.15 -18.01
N THR A 109 -20.58 21.41 -18.52
CA THR A 109 -20.30 20.14 -19.21
C THR A 109 -19.49 20.53 -20.45
N VAL A 110 -18.16 20.51 -20.29
CA VAL A 110 -17.30 20.35 -21.45
C VAL A 110 -17.63 18.94 -21.96
N GLU A 111 -18.46 18.82 -22.97
CA GLU A 111 -18.57 17.62 -23.79
C GLU A 111 -17.14 17.31 -24.25
N LEU A 112 -16.49 16.39 -23.55
CA LEU A 112 -15.25 15.80 -24.02
C LEU A 112 -15.64 14.99 -25.27
N SER A 113 -15.62 15.63 -26.41
CA SER A 113 -15.77 14.95 -27.70
C SER A 113 -14.70 13.84 -27.76
N VAL A 114 -15.03 12.72 -28.39
CA VAL A 114 -14.15 11.57 -28.62
C VAL A 114 -12.81 11.95 -29.27
N GLU A 115 -12.66 13.15 -29.75
CA GLU A 115 -11.47 13.71 -30.40
C GLU A 115 -10.40 14.24 -29.42
N LEU A 116 -10.71 14.46 -28.16
CA LEU A 116 -9.73 14.83 -27.14
C LEU A 116 -8.99 13.59 -26.61
N CYS A 117 -8.25 12.91 -27.50
CA CYS A 117 -7.19 11.99 -27.10
C CYS A 117 -5.97 12.84 -26.72
N PRO A 118 -5.66 13.02 -25.42
CA PRO A 118 -4.60 13.92 -24.98
C PRO A 118 -3.20 13.45 -25.42
N PHE A 119 -3.05 12.22 -25.90
CA PHE A 119 -1.78 11.62 -26.31
C PHE A 119 -1.65 11.41 -27.83
N LYS A 120 -2.44 12.07 -28.66
CA LYS A 120 -2.04 12.20 -30.06
C LYS A 120 -0.71 12.95 -30.07
N PRO A 121 0.35 12.42 -30.75
CA PRO A 121 1.59 13.14 -30.89
C PRO A 121 1.25 14.54 -31.42
N ASN A 122 1.42 15.51 -30.55
CA ASN A 122 1.00 16.85 -30.88
C ASN A 122 2.11 17.45 -31.74
N THR A 123 1.78 18.04 -32.85
CA THR A 123 2.72 18.75 -33.71
C THR A 123 3.16 20.10 -33.11
N ILE A 124 2.80 20.35 -31.84
CA ILE A 124 3.15 21.58 -31.13
C ILE A 124 4.64 21.54 -30.79
N ARG A 125 5.41 22.34 -31.53
CA ARG A 125 6.80 22.63 -31.17
C ARG A 125 6.84 23.76 -30.16
N LEU A 126 7.29 23.47 -28.95
CA LEU A 126 7.52 24.51 -27.95
C LEU A 126 8.68 25.43 -28.40
N PRO A 127 8.63 26.72 -28.08
CA PRO A 127 9.78 27.59 -28.18
C PRO A 127 10.97 26.99 -27.37
N PRO A 128 12.22 27.11 -27.85
CA PRO A 128 13.37 26.48 -27.23
C PRO A 128 13.57 26.81 -25.76
N ASP A 129 13.27 28.05 -25.35
CA ASP A 129 13.33 28.54 -23.98
C ASP A 129 12.28 27.87 -23.07
N ILE A 130 11.07 27.66 -23.58
CA ILE A 130 9.99 26.93 -22.88
C ILE A 130 10.31 25.44 -22.79
N ALA A 131 10.82 24.84 -23.88
CA ALA A 131 11.25 23.45 -23.90
C ALA A 131 12.35 23.18 -22.86
N PHE A 132 13.31 24.08 -22.72
CA PHE A 132 14.32 24.00 -21.66
C PHE A 132 13.69 24.06 -20.27
N GLN A 133 12.80 25.00 -20.02
CA GLN A 133 12.16 25.15 -18.70
C GLN A 133 11.31 23.93 -18.34
N VAL A 134 10.62 23.30 -19.30
CA VAL A 134 9.91 22.03 -19.10
C VAL A 134 10.88 20.91 -18.72
N HIS A 135 11.98 20.76 -19.46
CA HIS A 135 12.97 19.74 -19.16
C HIS A 135 13.60 19.95 -17.79
N LEU A 136 14.01 21.18 -17.46
CA LEU A 136 14.53 21.52 -16.15
C LEU A 136 13.52 21.24 -15.04
N ALA A 137 12.27 21.61 -15.22
CA ALA A 137 11.21 21.33 -14.25
C ALA A 137 11.00 19.83 -14.05
N ALA A 138 11.04 19.02 -15.12
CA ALA A 138 10.95 17.55 -15.03
C ALA A 138 12.15 16.94 -14.29
N VAL A 139 13.38 17.44 -14.51
CA VAL A 139 14.57 17.03 -13.77
C VAL A 139 14.43 17.36 -12.28
N LEU A 140 14.01 18.58 -11.94
CA LEU A 140 13.80 19.00 -10.55
C LEU A 140 12.70 18.21 -9.84
N GLN A 141 11.64 17.84 -10.54
CA GLN A 141 10.60 16.95 -10.00
C GLN A 141 11.12 15.56 -9.65
N ARG A 142 12.05 15.05 -10.45
CA ARG A 142 12.65 13.73 -10.23
C ARG A 142 13.56 13.70 -9.01
N HIS A 143 14.34 14.76 -8.82
CA HIS A 143 15.32 14.90 -7.76
C HIS A 143 14.80 15.82 -6.64
N ARG A 144 13.93 15.30 -5.78
CA ARG A 144 13.28 16.07 -4.69
C ARG A 144 14.16 16.25 -3.46
N GLY A 145 15.46 16.33 -3.63
CA GLY A 145 16.42 16.48 -2.54
C GLY A 145 17.85 16.74 -3.06
N ASN A 146 18.79 16.90 -2.14
CA ASN A 146 20.22 17.03 -2.46
C ASN A 146 20.76 15.67 -2.93
N ASP A 147 20.54 15.35 -4.18
CA ASP A 147 21.10 14.17 -4.84
C ASP A 147 22.29 14.58 -5.71
N LEU A 148 23.42 13.87 -5.58
CA LEU A 148 24.59 14.06 -6.43
C LEU A 148 24.28 13.90 -7.92
N ASN A 149 23.30 13.08 -8.24
CA ASN A 149 22.83 12.90 -9.62
C ASN A 149 22.08 14.13 -10.15
N MET A 150 21.42 14.91 -9.29
CA MET A 150 20.69 16.11 -9.69
C MET A 150 21.61 17.13 -10.37
N HIS A 151 22.80 17.38 -9.81
CA HIS A 151 23.74 18.31 -10.40
C HIS A 151 24.15 17.87 -11.82
N ARG A 152 24.44 16.57 -12.02
CA ARG A 152 24.77 16.02 -13.32
C ARG A 152 23.61 16.16 -14.31
N ASP A 153 22.40 15.78 -13.90
CA ASP A 153 21.23 15.83 -14.77
C ASP A 153 20.85 17.28 -15.15
N ILE A 154 21.04 18.25 -14.26
CA ILE A 154 20.91 19.69 -14.59
C ILE A 154 21.99 20.12 -15.58
N THR A 155 23.22 19.72 -15.37
CA THR A 155 24.35 20.05 -16.28
C THR A 155 24.11 19.46 -17.68
N ASP A 156 23.65 18.21 -17.76
CA ASP A 156 23.29 17.56 -19.02
C ASP A 156 22.11 18.25 -19.71
N CYS A 157 21.09 18.66 -18.93
CA CYS A 157 19.97 19.44 -19.43
C CYS A 157 20.44 20.75 -20.06
N VAL A 158 21.21 21.55 -19.34
CA VAL A 158 21.76 22.83 -19.82
C VAL A 158 22.62 22.63 -21.08
N SER A 159 23.55 21.67 -21.03
CA SER A 159 24.46 21.37 -22.16
C SER A 159 23.69 20.92 -23.41
N THR A 160 22.65 20.09 -23.23
CA THR A 160 21.81 19.59 -24.33
C THR A 160 21.06 20.73 -25.00
N HIS A 161 20.40 21.59 -24.23
CA HIS A 161 19.64 22.70 -24.78
C HIS A 161 20.52 23.78 -25.43
N ALA A 162 21.70 24.05 -24.86
CA ALA A 162 22.65 24.95 -25.47
C ALA A 162 23.17 24.44 -26.85
N LYS A 163 23.51 23.13 -26.94
CA LYS A 163 24.09 22.55 -28.16
C LYS A 163 23.06 22.19 -29.24
N HIS A 164 21.93 21.64 -28.85
CA HIS A 164 20.99 21.06 -29.81
C HIS A 164 19.77 21.94 -30.11
N PHE A 165 19.39 22.80 -29.18
CA PHE A 165 18.22 23.65 -29.34
C PHE A 165 18.57 25.13 -29.52
N ASN A 166 19.86 25.46 -29.52
CA ASN A 166 20.36 26.83 -29.70
C ASN A 166 19.69 27.83 -28.75
N VAL A 167 19.54 27.46 -27.49
CA VAL A 167 18.94 28.33 -26.45
C VAL A 167 19.96 29.39 -26.04
N ASP A 168 19.60 30.66 -26.22
CA ASP A 168 20.35 31.77 -25.65
C ASP A 168 19.90 32.03 -24.20
N PHE A 169 20.69 31.55 -23.26
CA PHE A 169 20.41 31.70 -21.83
C PHE A 169 20.53 33.15 -21.34
N SER A 170 21.19 34.03 -22.08
CA SER A 170 21.37 35.43 -21.68
C SER A 170 20.09 36.25 -21.83
N THR A 171 19.23 35.86 -22.73
CA THR A 171 17.94 36.56 -23.05
C THR A 171 16.73 35.80 -22.52
N MET A 172 16.93 34.62 -21.92
CA MET A 172 15.86 33.75 -21.50
C MET A 172 15.10 34.31 -20.28
N HIS A 173 13.78 34.41 -20.41
CA HIS A 173 12.90 34.76 -19.29
C HIS A 173 12.47 33.50 -18.54
N ILE A 174 12.89 33.35 -17.30
CA ILE A 174 12.50 32.22 -16.45
C ILE A 174 11.11 32.48 -15.85
N LEU A 175 10.16 31.67 -16.23
CA LEU A 175 8.81 31.69 -15.70
C LEU A 175 8.77 31.07 -14.30
N SER A 176 7.91 31.58 -13.44
CA SER A 176 7.55 30.84 -12.23
C SER A 176 6.88 29.51 -12.60
N ARG A 177 6.96 28.50 -11.72
CA ARG A 177 6.32 27.20 -11.95
C ARG A 177 4.83 27.35 -12.30
N GLU A 178 4.11 28.21 -11.59
CA GLU A 178 2.68 28.47 -11.83
C GLU A 178 2.44 29.07 -13.22
N GLN A 179 3.27 30.05 -13.64
CA GLN A 179 3.18 30.67 -14.97
C GLN A 179 3.48 29.65 -16.07
N LEU A 180 4.53 28.84 -15.88
CA LEU A 180 4.89 27.77 -16.82
C LEU A 180 3.74 26.76 -16.98
N VAL A 181 3.20 26.23 -15.88
CA VAL A 181 2.09 25.29 -15.91
C VAL A 181 0.84 25.90 -16.55
N LYS A 182 0.52 27.15 -16.23
CA LYS A 182 -0.61 27.86 -16.83
C LYS A 182 -0.46 27.99 -18.36
N GLN A 183 0.74 28.32 -18.83
CA GLN A 183 1.04 28.42 -20.27
C GLN A 183 0.94 27.03 -20.94
N LEU A 184 1.60 26.01 -20.36
CA LEU A 184 1.59 24.64 -20.88
C LEU A 184 0.18 24.06 -20.92
N SER A 185 -0.56 24.21 -19.83
CA SER A 185 -1.93 23.73 -19.72
C SER A 185 -2.85 24.34 -20.78
N LYS A 186 -2.67 25.63 -21.08
CA LYS A 186 -3.41 26.30 -22.14
C LYS A 186 -2.98 25.79 -23.53
N THR A 187 -1.68 25.70 -23.78
CA THR A 187 -1.11 25.28 -25.07
C THR A 187 -1.49 23.84 -25.44
N TYR A 188 -1.45 22.93 -24.45
CA TYR A 188 -1.76 21.51 -24.61
C TYR A 188 -3.20 21.13 -24.23
N GLN A 189 -4.04 22.11 -23.91
CA GLN A 189 -5.45 21.90 -23.51
C GLN A 189 -5.63 20.94 -22.34
N LEU A 190 -4.71 21.00 -21.35
CA LEU A 190 -4.67 20.09 -20.18
C LEU A 190 -5.48 20.60 -18.97
N GLN A 191 -6.36 21.60 -19.16
CA GLN A 191 -7.17 22.16 -18.07
C GLN A 191 -8.07 21.10 -17.40
N PHE A 192 -8.46 20.06 -18.15
CA PHE A 192 -9.28 18.97 -17.66
C PHE A 192 -8.60 18.11 -16.59
N LEU A 193 -7.24 18.16 -16.51
CA LEU A 193 -6.48 17.51 -15.43
C LEU A 193 -6.48 18.31 -14.12
N ARG A 194 -7.01 19.57 -14.15
CA ARG A 194 -7.06 20.39 -12.95
C ARG A 194 -8.18 19.90 -12.02
N PRO A 195 -7.91 19.73 -10.69
CA PRO A 195 -8.97 19.36 -9.76
C PRO A 195 -9.98 20.49 -9.60
N THR A 196 -11.25 20.12 -9.46
CA THR A 196 -12.32 21.02 -9.03
C THR A 196 -12.37 21.04 -7.51
N ILE A 197 -12.41 22.21 -6.90
CA ILE A 197 -12.50 22.35 -5.45
C ILE A 197 -13.97 22.45 -5.04
N HIS A 198 -14.49 21.41 -4.44
CA HIS A 198 -15.84 21.38 -3.87
C HIS A 198 -15.82 21.85 -2.42
N VAL A 199 -16.82 22.62 -2.00
CA VAL A 199 -16.97 23.07 -0.60
C VAL A 199 -18.11 22.28 0.02
N VAL A 200 -17.79 21.46 1.02
CA VAL A 200 -18.76 20.65 1.78
C VAL A 200 -19.02 21.32 3.13
N THR A 201 -20.27 21.46 3.50
CA THR A 201 -20.65 21.89 4.84
C THR A 201 -20.73 20.65 5.73
N LEU A 202 -19.90 20.60 6.75
CA LEU A 202 -19.83 19.49 7.69
C LEU A 202 -20.95 19.55 8.74
N SER A 203 -21.14 18.47 9.47
CA SER A 203 -22.18 18.35 10.50
C SER A 203 -22.02 19.39 11.64
N ASP A 204 -20.80 19.86 11.91
CA ASP A 204 -20.51 20.95 12.85
C ASP A 204 -20.67 22.35 12.25
N LYS A 205 -21.23 22.48 11.04
CA LYS A 205 -21.41 23.72 10.26
C LYS A 205 -20.11 24.36 9.76
N THR A 206 -18.95 23.75 9.96
CA THR A 206 -17.71 24.19 9.32
C THR A 206 -17.71 23.80 7.84
N LYS A 207 -16.80 24.40 7.06
CA LYS A 207 -16.65 24.11 5.63
C LYS A 207 -15.34 23.39 5.38
N ALA A 208 -15.38 22.37 4.55
CA ALA A 208 -14.21 21.62 4.09
C ALA A 208 -14.05 21.74 2.58
N SER A 209 -12.84 22.00 2.11
CA SER A 209 -12.52 22.02 0.68
C SER A 209 -12.05 20.63 0.25
N VAL A 210 -12.75 20.05 -0.72
CA VAL A 210 -12.51 18.73 -1.26
C VAL A 210 -12.07 18.84 -2.73
N PRO A 211 -10.78 18.70 -3.04
CA PRO A 211 -10.29 18.64 -4.41
C PRO A 211 -10.69 17.31 -5.07
N VAL A 212 -11.38 17.39 -6.19
CA VAL A 212 -11.86 16.22 -6.94
C VAL A 212 -11.43 16.36 -8.40
N TYR A 213 -10.83 15.33 -8.97
CA TYR A 213 -10.43 15.28 -10.35
C TYR A 213 -11.56 14.74 -11.24
N ASN A 214 -11.54 15.06 -12.51
CA ASN A 214 -12.45 14.45 -13.48
C ASN A 214 -12.02 13.00 -13.75
N VAL A 215 -12.73 12.03 -13.17
CA VAL A 215 -12.40 10.60 -13.23
C VAL A 215 -12.36 10.09 -14.67
N LYS A 216 -13.37 10.45 -15.50
CA LYS A 216 -13.42 10.04 -16.90
C LYS A 216 -12.19 10.54 -17.68
N ALA A 217 -11.80 11.80 -17.45
CA ALA A 217 -10.63 12.40 -18.09
C ALA A 217 -9.32 11.73 -17.67
N LEU A 218 -9.17 11.39 -16.37
CA LEU A 218 -7.99 10.66 -15.88
C LEU A 218 -7.91 9.27 -16.49
N LEU A 219 -9.02 8.54 -16.57
CA LEU A 219 -9.07 7.21 -17.16
C LEU A 219 -8.75 7.27 -18.66
N LEU A 220 -9.28 8.25 -19.39
CA LEU A 220 -8.93 8.49 -20.79
C LEU A 220 -7.43 8.79 -20.96
N ALA A 221 -6.88 9.69 -20.14
CA ALA A 221 -5.47 10.00 -20.16
C ALA A 221 -4.60 8.76 -19.91
N PHE A 222 -4.98 7.92 -18.94
CA PHE A 222 -4.29 6.67 -18.64
C PHE A 222 -4.32 5.69 -19.83
N LEU A 223 -5.50 5.42 -20.39
CA LEU A 223 -5.70 4.45 -21.48
C LEU A 223 -5.05 4.87 -22.81
N ASN A 224 -4.73 6.16 -22.95
CA ASN A 224 -4.06 6.69 -24.13
C ASN A 224 -2.56 6.95 -23.91
N ASP A 225 -2.03 6.66 -22.72
CA ASP A 225 -0.60 6.82 -22.41
C ASP A 225 0.22 5.65 -22.99
N PRO A 226 1.05 5.89 -24.03
CA PRO A 226 1.80 4.84 -24.70
C PRO A 226 2.88 4.19 -23.83
N GLN A 227 3.29 4.84 -22.73
CA GLN A 227 4.26 4.26 -21.80
C GLN A 227 3.58 3.32 -20.78
N ARG A 228 2.32 3.60 -20.45
CA ARG A 228 1.53 2.77 -19.53
C ARG A 228 0.87 1.60 -20.24
N MET A 229 0.37 1.84 -21.45
CA MET A 229 -0.35 0.85 -22.27
C MET A 229 0.61 0.03 -23.14
N THR A 230 1.57 -0.65 -22.50
CA THR A 230 2.53 -1.55 -23.15
C THR A 230 2.31 -2.99 -22.73
N GLN A 231 2.62 -3.93 -23.61
CA GLN A 231 2.46 -5.36 -23.33
C GLN A 231 3.26 -5.82 -22.09
N GLU A 232 4.40 -5.19 -21.81
CA GLU A 232 5.25 -5.50 -20.65
C GLU A 232 4.59 -5.14 -19.32
N ASN A 233 3.70 -4.14 -19.34
CA ASN A 233 2.96 -3.70 -18.16
C ASN A 233 1.71 -4.54 -17.90
N PHE A 234 1.25 -5.32 -18.86
CA PHE A 234 0.01 -6.09 -18.70
C PHE A 234 0.23 -7.36 -17.88
N ALA A 235 -0.82 -7.81 -17.25
CA ALA A 235 -0.82 -9.09 -16.55
C ALA A 235 -0.55 -10.24 -17.54
N PRO A 236 0.32 -11.19 -17.19
CA PRO A 236 0.62 -12.34 -18.06
C PRO A 236 -0.63 -13.21 -18.26
N ASP A 237 -0.70 -13.84 -19.41
CA ASP A 237 -1.79 -14.75 -19.79
C ASP A 237 -3.20 -14.11 -19.69
N TYR A 238 -3.29 -12.80 -19.98
CA TYR A 238 -4.51 -12.03 -19.87
C TYR A 238 -4.76 -11.18 -21.12
N ASP A 239 -5.97 -11.29 -21.70
CA ASP A 239 -6.43 -10.41 -22.77
C ASP A 239 -7.15 -9.19 -22.19
N ILE A 240 -6.52 -8.03 -22.31
CA ILE A 240 -7.04 -6.77 -21.75
C ILE A 240 -8.37 -6.33 -22.38
N PHE A 241 -8.68 -6.79 -23.60
CA PHE A 241 -9.91 -6.40 -24.31
C PHE A 241 -11.12 -7.21 -23.90
N SER A 242 -10.98 -8.51 -23.72
CA SER A 242 -12.08 -9.37 -23.29
C SER A 242 -12.13 -9.57 -21.78
N GLY A 243 -11.07 -9.23 -21.07
CA GLY A 243 -10.94 -9.51 -19.64
C GLY A 243 -10.83 -10.99 -19.31
N LYS A 244 -10.51 -11.84 -20.30
CA LYS A 244 -10.40 -13.28 -20.14
C LYS A 244 -8.94 -13.71 -20.10
N PRO A 245 -8.62 -14.80 -19.38
CA PRO A 245 -7.30 -15.40 -19.50
C PRO A 245 -7.09 -15.95 -20.91
N THR A 246 -5.90 -15.72 -21.47
CA THR A 246 -5.49 -16.24 -22.77
C THR A 246 -5.07 -17.71 -22.69
N ARG A 247 -4.72 -18.17 -21.49
CA ARG A 247 -4.35 -19.54 -21.18
C ARG A 247 -5.10 -20.02 -19.93
N ARG A 248 -5.60 -21.25 -19.99
CA ARG A 248 -6.18 -21.90 -18.82
C ARG A 248 -5.06 -22.26 -17.83
N SER A 249 -5.12 -21.71 -16.64
CA SER A 249 -4.24 -22.04 -15.52
C SER A 249 -5.07 -22.13 -14.24
N ASP A 250 -4.74 -23.10 -13.40
CA ASP A 250 -5.31 -23.20 -12.06
C ASP A 250 -4.47 -22.42 -11.01
N ASP A 251 -3.41 -21.75 -11.46
CA ASP A 251 -2.53 -20.97 -10.58
C ASP A 251 -3.16 -19.64 -10.18
N LEU A 252 -3.14 -19.36 -8.90
CA LEU A 252 -3.40 -18.06 -8.35
C LEU A 252 -2.14 -17.20 -8.48
N ASN A 253 -2.24 -16.16 -9.27
CA ASN A 253 -1.12 -15.29 -9.59
C ASN A 253 -1.56 -13.83 -9.54
N GLU A 254 -2.03 -13.29 -10.66
CA GLU A 254 -2.51 -11.93 -10.77
C GLU A 254 -3.99 -11.82 -10.34
N ILE A 255 -4.53 -10.60 -10.29
CA ILE A 255 -5.89 -10.32 -9.80
C ILE A 255 -6.95 -11.11 -10.58
N HIS A 256 -6.80 -11.23 -11.89
CA HIS A 256 -7.77 -11.93 -12.75
C HIS A 256 -7.83 -13.46 -12.52
N THR A 257 -6.88 -14.03 -11.78
CA THR A 257 -6.90 -15.45 -11.42
C THR A 257 -7.72 -15.75 -10.15
N GLY A 258 -8.07 -14.70 -9.38
CA GLY A 258 -8.92 -14.81 -8.21
C GLY A 258 -10.40 -15.09 -8.56
N SER A 259 -11.11 -15.75 -7.65
CA SER A 259 -12.50 -16.17 -7.87
C SER A 259 -13.51 -15.02 -8.00
N ALA A 260 -13.17 -13.80 -7.56
CA ALA A 260 -14.02 -12.64 -7.70
C ALA A 260 -14.01 -12.04 -9.11
N TRP A 261 -13.00 -12.40 -9.94
CA TRP A 261 -12.82 -11.77 -11.24
C TRP A 261 -13.92 -12.12 -12.23
N GLU A 262 -14.09 -13.39 -12.53
CA GLU A 262 -15.01 -13.82 -13.58
C GLU A 262 -16.48 -13.49 -13.31
N PRO A 263 -17.02 -13.65 -12.09
CA PRO A 263 -18.36 -13.17 -11.77
C PRO A 263 -18.55 -11.66 -12.01
N ALA A 264 -17.58 -10.84 -11.60
CA ALA A 264 -17.65 -9.39 -11.82
C ALA A 264 -17.57 -9.04 -13.31
N ARG A 265 -16.62 -9.64 -14.05
CA ARG A 265 -16.49 -9.46 -15.49
C ARG A 265 -17.79 -9.83 -16.21
N SER A 266 -18.33 -11.02 -15.93
CA SER A 266 -19.57 -11.49 -16.56
C SER A 266 -20.75 -10.59 -16.23
N PHE A 267 -20.84 -10.07 -15.01
CA PHE A 267 -21.90 -9.16 -14.59
C PHE A 267 -21.84 -7.81 -15.31
N TYR A 268 -20.64 -7.21 -15.45
CA TYR A 268 -20.49 -5.86 -15.98
C TYR A 268 -20.39 -5.79 -17.50
N ILE A 269 -19.73 -6.74 -18.12
CA ILE A 269 -19.47 -6.72 -19.57
C ILE A 269 -20.09 -7.90 -20.33
N GLY A 270 -20.37 -9.02 -19.65
CA GLY A 270 -20.89 -10.22 -20.31
C GLY A 270 -20.02 -10.69 -21.48
N ASP A 271 -20.65 -10.88 -22.63
CA ASP A 271 -20.01 -11.27 -23.89
C ASP A 271 -20.00 -10.12 -24.93
N ASP A 272 -20.15 -8.85 -24.52
CA ASP A 272 -20.06 -7.70 -25.42
C ASP A 272 -18.63 -7.57 -25.97
N PRO A 273 -18.40 -7.80 -27.29
CA PRO A 273 -17.07 -7.77 -27.89
C PRO A 273 -16.46 -6.36 -27.97
N ASN A 274 -17.27 -5.34 -27.75
CA ASN A 274 -16.85 -3.94 -27.74
C ASN A 274 -16.61 -3.42 -26.32
N ALA A 275 -17.01 -4.14 -25.30
CA ALA A 275 -16.77 -3.71 -23.92
C ALA A 275 -15.31 -3.96 -23.52
N PHE A 276 -14.70 -2.93 -22.95
CA PHE A 276 -13.35 -2.98 -22.36
C PHE A 276 -13.46 -2.98 -20.84
N PRO A 277 -13.00 -4.04 -20.16
CA PRO A 277 -13.10 -4.17 -18.71
C PRO A 277 -12.05 -3.29 -18.00
N LEU A 278 -12.46 -2.17 -17.47
CA LEU A 278 -11.59 -1.31 -16.68
C LEU A 278 -11.90 -1.47 -15.17
N ALA A 279 -11.53 -2.61 -14.64
CA ALA A 279 -11.57 -2.84 -13.20
C ALA A 279 -10.43 -2.07 -12.51
N LEU A 280 -10.73 -1.46 -11.36
CA LEU A 280 -9.80 -0.62 -10.62
C LEU A 280 -9.50 -1.23 -9.24
N VAL A 281 -8.24 -1.22 -8.85
CA VAL A 281 -7.83 -1.38 -7.45
C VAL A 281 -7.81 0.00 -6.83
N GLY A 282 -8.65 0.22 -5.83
CA GLY A 282 -8.62 1.41 -5.00
C GLY A 282 -7.59 1.31 -3.87
N PHE A 283 -7.09 2.45 -3.42
CA PHE A 283 -6.35 2.56 -2.17
C PHE A 283 -6.79 3.83 -1.43
N TYR A 284 -7.05 3.67 -0.14
CA TYR A 284 -7.50 4.75 0.73
C TYR A 284 -6.82 4.65 2.09
N ASP A 285 -6.09 5.70 2.47
CA ASP A 285 -5.44 5.80 3.77
C ASP A 285 -5.19 7.26 4.15
N LYS A 286 -5.22 7.54 5.46
CA LYS A 286 -4.93 8.86 6.01
C LYS A 286 -3.43 9.07 6.16
N THR A 287 -2.88 10.03 5.43
CA THR A 287 -1.46 10.34 5.42
C THR A 287 -1.15 11.58 6.24
N HIS A 288 -0.33 11.41 7.27
CA HIS A 288 0.21 12.48 8.09
C HIS A 288 1.57 12.93 7.56
N THR A 289 1.79 14.24 7.49
CA THR A 289 3.05 14.84 7.01
C THR A 289 3.77 15.66 8.07
N ASP A 290 3.17 15.82 9.23
CA ASP A 290 3.74 16.45 10.41
C ASP A 290 3.55 15.57 11.66
N VAL A 291 4.38 15.81 12.68
CA VAL A 291 4.37 15.04 13.93
C VAL A 291 3.07 15.29 14.73
N PHE A 292 2.46 16.47 14.56
CA PHE A 292 1.25 16.86 15.29
C PHE A 292 -0.05 16.39 14.60
N GLY A 293 0.04 15.78 13.41
CA GLY A 293 -1.11 15.33 12.65
C GLY A 293 -2.02 16.45 12.14
N SER A 294 -1.55 17.69 12.16
CA SER A 294 -2.32 18.85 11.66
C SER A 294 -2.31 18.92 10.13
N LEU A 295 -1.18 18.53 9.52
CA LEU A 295 -1.04 18.45 8.08
C LEU A 295 -1.27 17.00 7.63
N ALA A 296 -2.53 16.68 7.36
CA ALA A 296 -2.94 15.37 6.89
C ALA A 296 -4.03 15.49 5.83
N CYS A 297 -4.09 14.53 4.94
CA CYS A 297 -5.19 14.31 4.01
C CYS A 297 -5.30 12.83 3.67
N SER A 298 -6.44 12.40 3.15
CA SER A 298 -6.67 11.05 2.70
C SER A 298 -6.97 11.08 1.20
N PRO A 299 -6.00 10.83 0.32
CA PRO A 299 -6.27 10.69 -1.09
C PRO A 299 -6.97 9.37 -1.37
N PHE A 300 -7.93 9.37 -2.30
CA PHE A 300 -8.47 8.18 -2.91
C PHE A 300 -7.79 7.97 -4.25
N ILE A 301 -6.96 6.94 -4.34
CA ILE A 301 -6.17 6.65 -5.53
C ILE A 301 -6.56 5.30 -6.13
N VAL A 302 -6.40 5.16 -7.44
CA VAL A 302 -6.74 3.93 -8.16
C VAL A 302 -5.66 3.53 -9.15
N THR A 303 -5.59 2.23 -9.45
CA THR A 303 -4.76 1.67 -10.52
C THR A 303 -5.52 0.55 -11.23
N PRO A 304 -5.37 0.36 -12.57
CA PRO A 304 -6.05 -0.70 -13.30
C PRO A 304 -5.58 -2.11 -12.92
N THR A 305 -6.53 -3.05 -12.87
CA THR A 305 -6.25 -4.45 -12.55
C THR A 305 -5.52 -5.20 -13.66
N PHE A 306 -5.65 -4.75 -14.91
CA PHE A 306 -4.99 -5.39 -16.06
C PHE A 306 -3.47 -5.20 -16.08
N LEU A 307 -2.94 -4.28 -15.28
CA LEU A 307 -1.50 -4.16 -15.06
C LEU A 307 -0.99 -5.35 -14.25
N ASN A 308 0.20 -5.84 -14.56
CA ASN A 308 0.88 -6.84 -13.74
C ASN A 308 1.33 -6.23 -12.39
N SER A 309 1.67 -7.09 -11.45
CA SER A 309 2.04 -6.67 -10.09
C SER A 309 3.25 -5.73 -10.05
N ASN A 310 4.21 -5.86 -10.99
CA ASN A 310 5.36 -4.96 -11.06
C ASN A 310 4.96 -3.57 -11.54
N ALA A 311 4.12 -3.48 -12.57
CA ALA A 311 3.59 -2.22 -13.07
C ALA A 311 2.71 -1.53 -12.01
N ARG A 312 1.85 -2.26 -11.28
CA ARG A 312 1.09 -1.71 -10.15
C ARG A 312 1.99 -1.23 -9.00
N ASN A 313 3.18 -1.80 -8.85
CA ASN A 313 4.16 -1.34 -7.86
C ASN A 313 4.84 -0.01 -8.23
N ASN A 314 4.62 0.52 -9.42
CA ASN A 314 5.10 1.83 -9.82
C ASN A 314 4.07 2.91 -9.41
N ASP A 315 4.51 3.89 -8.62
CA ASP A 315 3.66 5.01 -8.15
C ASP A 315 3.05 5.83 -9.28
N LYS A 316 3.70 5.91 -10.43
CA LYS A 316 3.19 6.59 -11.64
C LYS A 316 1.94 5.94 -12.25
N ASN A 317 1.67 4.67 -11.95
CA ASN A 317 0.51 3.95 -12.44
C ASN A 317 -0.72 4.10 -11.53
N TYR A 318 -0.63 4.96 -10.52
CA TYR A 318 -1.77 5.40 -9.73
C TYR A 318 -2.35 6.71 -10.27
N MET A 319 -3.67 6.80 -10.24
CA MET A 319 -4.43 8.02 -10.53
C MET A 319 -5.08 8.51 -9.25
N VAL A 320 -4.92 9.78 -8.94
CA VAL A 320 -5.58 10.41 -7.79
C VAL A 320 -6.96 10.87 -8.22
N LEU A 321 -8.01 10.29 -7.64
CA LEU A 321 -9.39 10.69 -7.94
C LEU A 321 -9.83 11.92 -7.13
N GLY A 322 -9.26 12.10 -5.95
CA GLY A 322 -9.51 13.25 -5.10
C GLY A 322 -8.83 13.13 -3.74
N TYR A 323 -8.93 14.20 -2.96
CA TYR A 323 -8.34 14.28 -1.63
C TYR A 323 -9.40 14.64 -0.59
N ILE A 324 -9.52 13.83 0.45
CA ILE A 324 -10.34 14.14 1.61
C ILE A 324 -9.50 14.93 2.62
N PRO A 325 -9.94 16.12 3.03
CA PRO A 325 -9.20 16.95 3.99
C PRO A 325 -9.20 16.33 5.39
N ASN A 326 -8.31 16.81 6.25
CA ASN A 326 -8.29 16.40 7.65
C ASN A 326 -9.48 17.03 8.40
N LEU A 327 -10.56 16.27 8.55
CA LEU A 327 -11.80 16.71 9.19
C LEU A 327 -11.68 16.93 10.71
N SER A 328 -10.56 16.51 11.32
CA SER A 328 -10.32 16.67 12.77
C SER A 328 -9.73 18.03 13.18
N LEU A 329 -9.52 18.95 12.21
CA LEU A 329 -8.85 20.25 12.47
C LEU A 329 -9.74 21.33 13.09
N ALA A 330 -11.04 21.13 13.19
CA ALA A 330 -11.95 22.06 13.86
C ALA A 330 -11.66 22.11 15.37
N LYS A 331 -10.51 22.72 15.73
CA LYS A 331 -10.06 22.91 17.11
C LYS A 331 -11.01 23.86 17.84
N GLY A 332 -11.59 23.40 18.92
CA GLY A 332 -12.31 24.23 19.90
C GLY A 332 -13.71 23.76 20.24
N LYS A 333 -14.46 23.13 19.31
CA LYS A 333 -15.84 22.65 19.53
C LYS A 333 -16.03 21.15 19.30
N ALA A 334 -14.96 20.43 18.93
CA ALA A 334 -15.00 19.00 18.54
C ALA A 334 -15.33 18.03 19.69
N LYS A 335 -15.49 18.49 20.93
CA LYS A 335 -15.88 17.62 22.05
C LYS A 335 -17.36 17.15 22.00
N THR A 336 -18.19 17.75 21.14
CA THR A 336 -19.62 17.46 21.07
C THR A 336 -20.03 16.68 19.83
N GLN A 337 -19.15 16.55 18.81
CA GLN A 337 -19.49 15.82 17.59
C GLN A 337 -19.34 14.31 17.80
N SER A 338 -20.38 13.54 17.51
CA SER A 338 -20.34 12.07 17.61
C SER A 338 -19.38 11.46 16.61
N SER A 339 -18.87 10.27 16.91
CA SER A 339 -18.00 9.54 15.99
C SER A 339 -18.72 9.13 14.70
N THR A 340 -20.03 8.97 14.74
CA THR A 340 -20.88 8.68 13.59
C THR A 340 -21.00 9.90 12.68
N SER A 341 -21.26 11.10 13.24
CA SER A 341 -21.35 12.34 12.45
C SER A 341 -20.03 12.66 11.72
N ARG A 342 -18.89 12.49 12.40
CA ARG A 342 -17.57 12.68 11.75
C ARG A 342 -17.35 11.70 10.61
N LEU A 343 -17.76 10.45 10.79
CA LEU A 343 -17.65 9.46 9.72
C LEU A 343 -18.61 9.77 8.57
N GLN A 344 -19.82 10.27 8.86
CA GLN A 344 -20.74 10.74 7.83
C GLN A 344 -20.12 11.86 7.00
N ASP A 345 -19.48 12.84 7.65
CA ASP A 345 -18.78 13.93 6.97
C ASP A 345 -17.67 13.39 6.01
N GLU A 346 -16.92 12.37 6.46
CA GLU A 346 -15.91 11.70 5.61
C GLU A 346 -16.54 11.02 4.40
N HIS A 347 -17.66 10.33 4.59
CA HIS A 347 -18.41 9.69 3.50
C HIS A 347 -19.06 10.70 2.56
N ASP A 348 -19.53 11.85 3.06
CA ASP A 348 -20.08 12.91 2.21
C ASP A 348 -19.00 13.52 1.32
N CYS A 349 -17.77 13.68 1.81
CA CYS A 349 -16.62 14.08 1.00
C CYS A 349 -16.25 12.99 -0.03
N LEU A 350 -16.18 11.72 0.39
CA LEU A 350 -15.86 10.59 -0.50
C LEU A 350 -16.90 10.45 -1.62
N ARG A 351 -18.16 10.73 -1.34
CA ARG A 351 -19.24 10.63 -2.33
C ARG A 351 -19.05 11.56 -3.53
N LEU A 352 -18.43 12.73 -3.35
CA LEU A 352 -18.08 13.61 -4.47
C LEU A 352 -17.15 12.93 -5.49
N ILE A 353 -16.27 12.06 -5.00
CA ILE A 353 -15.33 11.30 -5.83
C ILE A 353 -16.05 10.08 -6.44
N THR A 354 -16.72 9.29 -5.59
CA THR A 354 -17.30 8.01 -6.02
C THR A 354 -18.51 8.18 -6.95
N ASN A 355 -19.27 9.28 -6.83
CA ASN A 355 -20.40 9.57 -7.72
C ASN A 355 -19.99 9.64 -9.19
N GLN A 356 -18.78 10.11 -9.51
CA GLN A 356 -18.32 10.13 -10.90
C GLN A 356 -18.17 8.71 -11.48
N ILE A 357 -17.76 7.72 -10.66
CA ILE A 357 -17.71 6.31 -11.08
C ILE A 357 -19.13 5.77 -11.26
N VAL A 358 -20.05 6.16 -10.35
CA VAL A 358 -21.49 5.80 -10.45
C VAL A 358 -22.10 6.37 -11.73
N ASP A 359 -21.80 7.62 -12.07
CA ASP A 359 -22.34 8.28 -13.25
C ASP A 359 -21.81 7.64 -14.55
N ILE A 360 -20.50 7.35 -14.61
CA ILE A 360 -19.92 6.58 -15.73
C ILE A 360 -20.63 5.22 -15.88
N HIS A 361 -20.91 4.55 -14.77
CA HIS A 361 -21.59 3.26 -14.78
C HIS A 361 -23.06 3.39 -15.25
N LYS A 362 -23.80 4.40 -14.79
CA LYS A 362 -25.19 4.66 -15.21
C LYS A 362 -25.29 5.00 -16.69
N GLU A 363 -24.27 5.68 -17.26
CA GLU A 363 -24.16 5.96 -18.70
C GLU A 363 -23.82 4.70 -19.52
N GLY A 364 -23.60 3.55 -18.86
CA GLY A 364 -23.18 2.29 -19.49
C GLY A 364 -21.71 2.29 -19.90
N GLY A 365 -20.89 3.19 -19.36
CA GLY A 365 -19.49 3.38 -19.72
C GLY A 365 -19.28 4.51 -20.73
N PHE A 366 -18.11 4.59 -21.32
CA PHE A 366 -17.77 5.60 -22.33
C PHE A 366 -16.98 5.01 -23.50
N TRP A 367 -17.15 5.57 -24.70
CA TRP A 367 -16.43 5.15 -25.90
C TRP A 367 -15.08 5.84 -26.02
N THR A 368 -14.05 5.08 -26.37
CA THR A 368 -12.72 5.60 -26.70
C THR A 368 -11.97 4.62 -27.61
N THR A 369 -10.78 5.00 -28.03
CA THR A 369 -9.85 4.12 -28.75
C THR A 369 -8.73 3.72 -27.80
N VAL A 370 -8.56 2.42 -27.59
CA VAL A 370 -7.48 1.85 -26.77
C VAL A 370 -6.58 1.02 -27.68
N MET A 371 -5.30 1.38 -27.77
CA MET A 371 -4.33 0.68 -28.64
C MET A 371 -4.84 0.46 -30.07
N GLY A 372 -5.51 1.47 -30.65
CA GLY A 372 -6.04 1.44 -32.01
C GLY A 372 -7.41 0.77 -32.17
N LYS A 373 -7.96 0.10 -31.15
CA LYS A 373 -9.29 -0.51 -31.15
C LYS A 373 -10.32 0.40 -30.49
N LYS A 374 -11.44 0.68 -31.19
CA LYS A 374 -12.58 1.41 -30.64
C LYS A 374 -13.34 0.51 -29.66
N VAL A 375 -13.49 0.92 -28.42
CA VAL A 375 -14.11 0.16 -27.34
C VAL A 375 -14.99 1.01 -26.46
N ARG A 376 -15.95 0.39 -25.80
CA ARG A 376 -16.75 0.95 -24.73
C ARG A 376 -16.15 0.57 -23.38
N VAL A 377 -15.54 1.52 -22.68
CA VAL A 377 -14.90 1.30 -21.38
C VAL A 377 -15.97 1.17 -20.30
N VAL A 378 -15.97 0.04 -19.59
CA VAL A 378 -16.87 -0.23 -18.47
C VAL A 378 -16.04 -0.27 -17.20
N VAL A 379 -16.40 0.57 -16.21
CA VAL A 379 -15.60 0.84 -15.02
C VAL A 379 -16.26 0.24 -13.77
N TRP A 380 -15.47 -0.48 -12.94
CA TRP A 380 -15.87 -0.87 -11.58
C TRP A 380 -14.68 -0.91 -10.65
N ILE A 381 -14.89 -0.84 -9.35
CA ILE A 381 -13.86 -1.07 -8.33
C ILE A 381 -13.82 -2.56 -8.00
N HIS A 382 -12.67 -3.19 -8.21
CA HIS A 382 -12.51 -4.61 -7.95
C HIS A 382 -12.29 -4.90 -6.47
N PHE A 383 -11.41 -4.16 -5.84
CA PHE A 383 -11.25 -4.09 -4.38
C PHE A 383 -10.56 -2.79 -3.97
N ILE A 384 -10.59 -2.49 -2.68
CA ILE A 384 -9.90 -1.34 -2.10
C ILE A 384 -8.88 -1.88 -1.09
N ALA A 385 -7.60 -1.61 -1.33
CA ALA A 385 -6.53 -1.88 -0.39
C ALA A 385 -6.39 -0.72 0.60
N GLY A 386 -5.88 -1.00 1.79
CA GLY A 386 -5.69 -0.01 2.84
C GLY A 386 -5.42 -0.65 4.20
N ASP A 387 -5.21 0.17 5.21
CA ASP A 387 -5.03 -0.30 6.58
C ASP A 387 -6.36 -0.73 7.24
N THR A 388 -6.27 -1.38 8.39
CA THR A 388 -7.47 -1.82 9.12
C THR A 388 -8.36 -0.66 9.54
N SER A 389 -7.80 0.50 9.90
CA SER A 389 -8.53 1.68 10.35
C SER A 389 -9.30 2.32 9.18
N GLY A 390 -8.61 2.51 8.04
CA GLY A 390 -9.24 3.01 6.81
C GLY A 390 -10.37 2.12 6.35
N HIS A 391 -10.15 0.79 6.30
CA HIS A 391 -11.20 -0.16 5.94
C HIS A 391 -12.39 -0.14 6.91
N ASN A 392 -12.15 -0.02 8.23
CA ASN A 392 -13.23 0.12 9.21
C ASN A 392 -14.06 1.37 8.95
N ASN A 393 -13.42 2.49 8.59
CA ASN A 393 -14.12 3.71 8.21
C ASN A 393 -14.95 3.49 6.94
N LEU A 394 -14.36 2.90 5.88
CA LEU A 394 -15.07 2.68 4.61
C LEU A 394 -16.34 1.85 4.77
N VAL A 395 -16.36 0.87 5.68
CA VAL A 395 -17.54 0.01 5.93
C VAL A 395 -18.44 0.53 7.05
N GLY A 396 -18.07 1.62 7.71
CA GLY A 396 -18.83 2.14 8.85
C GLY A 396 -18.79 1.25 10.09
N GLN A 397 -17.68 0.55 10.35
CA GLN A 397 -17.51 -0.30 11.53
C GLN A 397 -17.56 0.53 12.82
N MET A 398 -18.27 0.07 13.83
CA MET A 398 -18.22 0.66 15.16
C MET A 398 -16.87 0.37 15.82
N ASN A 399 -16.19 1.44 16.24
CA ASN A 399 -14.93 1.38 16.99
C ASN A 399 -15.23 1.88 18.41
N GLY A 400 -14.92 1.12 19.43
CA GLY A 400 -15.22 1.45 20.82
C GLY A 400 -16.55 0.88 21.30
N GLY A 401 -16.81 0.93 22.61
CA GLY A 401 -17.89 0.18 23.24
C GLY A 401 -17.58 -1.32 23.26
N LYS A 402 -18.59 -2.14 23.32
CA LYS A 402 -18.49 -3.60 23.20
C LYS A 402 -19.37 -4.05 22.03
N PRO A 403 -18.98 -3.75 20.76
CA PRO A 403 -19.75 -4.22 19.62
C PRO A 403 -19.79 -5.75 19.63
N GLN A 404 -20.95 -6.33 19.29
CA GLN A 404 -21.08 -7.79 19.22
C GLN A 404 -20.15 -8.38 18.15
N TYR A 405 -20.07 -7.71 17.00
CA TYR A 405 -19.24 -8.12 15.87
C TYR A 405 -18.15 -7.07 15.65
N ILE A 406 -16.94 -7.38 16.05
CA ILE A 406 -15.81 -6.42 15.97
C ILE A 406 -15.06 -6.44 14.66
N TYR A 407 -15.41 -7.37 13.77
CA TYR A 407 -14.77 -7.44 12.46
C TYR A 407 -15.60 -6.76 11.37
N ARG A 408 -14.90 -6.13 10.42
CA ARG A 408 -15.53 -5.19 9.48
C ARG A 408 -16.45 -5.83 8.44
N ASP A 409 -16.16 -7.05 7.99
CA ASP A 409 -16.81 -7.67 6.84
C ASP A 409 -17.61 -8.94 7.19
N CYS A 410 -17.60 -9.40 8.44
CA CYS A 410 -18.31 -10.61 8.83
C CYS A 410 -18.89 -10.54 10.26
N TYR A 411 -19.80 -11.48 10.56
CA TYR A 411 -20.43 -11.68 11.86
C TYR A 411 -19.59 -12.57 12.79
N CYS A 412 -18.26 -12.30 12.85
CA CYS A 412 -17.40 -13.00 13.79
C CYS A 412 -17.53 -12.38 15.18
N GLU A 413 -17.90 -13.20 16.17
CA GLU A 413 -17.94 -12.80 17.56
C GLU A 413 -16.54 -12.68 18.15
N HIS A 414 -16.45 -11.95 19.25
CA HIS A 414 -15.18 -11.59 19.85
C HIS A 414 -14.30 -12.81 20.20
N ASP A 415 -14.87 -13.80 20.87
CA ASP A 415 -14.20 -15.03 21.32
C ASP A 415 -13.83 -16.00 20.18
N GLN A 416 -14.21 -15.67 18.94
CA GLN A 416 -13.98 -16.47 17.74
C GLN A 416 -12.89 -15.88 16.83
N MET A 417 -12.38 -14.69 17.18
CA MET A 417 -11.45 -13.94 16.33
C MET A 417 -10.14 -14.66 16.03
N SER A 418 -9.67 -15.47 16.94
CA SER A 418 -8.43 -16.24 16.78
C SER A 418 -8.64 -17.64 16.21
N GLN A 419 -9.90 -18.00 15.85
CA GLN A 419 -10.22 -19.30 15.27
C GLN A 419 -10.11 -19.23 13.73
N CYS A 420 -9.37 -20.18 13.17
CA CYS A 420 -9.37 -20.41 11.72
C CYS A 420 -10.61 -21.20 11.32
N ARG A 421 -11.67 -20.51 10.90
CA ARG A 421 -12.88 -21.15 10.39
C ARG A 421 -12.85 -21.12 8.85
N PRO A 422 -13.28 -22.21 8.19
CA PRO A 422 -13.31 -22.26 6.73
C PRO A 422 -14.33 -21.28 6.12
N THR A 423 -15.37 -20.92 6.90
CA THR A 423 -16.42 -20.01 6.44
C THR A 423 -16.77 -19.00 7.52
N CYS A 424 -16.78 -17.72 7.15
CA CYS A 424 -17.38 -16.65 7.94
C CYS A 424 -18.61 -16.12 7.21
N ASN A 425 -19.72 -15.92 7.94
CA ASN A 425 -20.88 -15.25 7.39
C ASN A 425 -20.53 -13.77 7.15
N LEU A 426 -20.38 -13.42 5.88
CA LEU A 426 -20.09 -12.04 5.49
C LEU A 426 -21.34 -11.17 5.63
N VAL A 427 -21.14 -9.90 5.94
CA VAL A 427 -22.21 -8.88 5.91
C VAL A 427 -22.66 -8.67 4.48
N THR A 428 -23.96 -8.73 4.22
CA THR A 428 -24.54 -8.50 2.90
C THR A 428 -25.21 -7.10 2.82
N LEU A 429 -25.41 -6.61 1.60
CA LEU A 429 -26.20 -5.38 1.38
C LEU A 429 -27.67 -5.57 1.83
N ALA A 430 -28.19 -6.80 1.77
CA ALA A 430 -29.52 -7.13 2.28
C ALA A 430 -29.59 -6.95 3.81
N ASP A 431 -28.56 -7.39 4.55
CA ASP A 431 -28.47 -7.21 6.00
C ASP A 431 -28.48 -5.73 6.38
N ILE A 432 -27.71 -4.91 5.67
CA ILE A 432 -27.65 -3.46 5.88
C ILE A 432 -29.01 -2.81 5.62
N LYS A 433 -29.67 -3.21 4.52
CA LYS A 433 -31.01 -2.70 4.18
C LYS A 433 -32.04 -3.08 5.24
N GLU A 434 -31.98 -4.30 5.76
CA GLU A 434 -32.85 -4.76 6.82
C GLU A 434 -32.56 -4.03 8.15
N ALA A 435 -31.30 -3.92 8.52
CA ALA A 435 -30.85 -3.24 9.73
C ALA A 435 -31.30 -1.76 9.78
N ARG A 436 -31.30 -1.07 8.63
CA ARG A 436 -31.73 0.33 8.52
C ARG A 436 -33.24 0.54 8.78
N LYS A 437 -34.05 -0.52 8.81
CA LYS A 437 -35.50 -0.40 9.08
C LYS A 437 -35.84 -0.19 10.56
N SER A 438 -34.91 -0.42 11.46
CA SER A 438 -35.10 -0.24 12.90
C SER A 438 -34.04 0.68 13.49
N GLU A 439 -34.40 1.42 14.54
CA GLU A 439 -33.54 2.43 15.16
C GLU A 439 -32.20 1.86 15.61
N ASP A 440 -32.16 0.70 16.26
CA ASP A 440 -30.92 0.05 16.72
C ASP A 440 -30.40 -1.01 15.75
N GLY A 441 -31.04 -1.21 14.61
CA GLY A 441 -30.67 -2.31 13.71
C GLY A 441 -29.21 -2.27 13.25
N MET A 442 -28.71 -1.09 12.91
CA MET A 442 -27.32 -0.91 12.53
C MET A 442 -26.37 -1.18 13.72
N ALA A 443 -26.72 -0.76 14.92
CA ALA A 443 -25.94 -1.03 16.13
C ALA A 443 -25.91 -2.53 16.46
N ARG A 444 -27.01 -3.26 16.28
CA ARG A 444 -27.07 -4.72 16.48
C ARG A 444 -26.11 -5.48 15.57
N ILE A 445 -25.88 -5.00 14.37
CA ILE A 445 -24.88 -5.57 13.46
C ILE A 445 -23.51 -4.87 13.59
N SER A 446 -23.33 -4.06 14.63
CA SER A 446 -22.09 -3.35 14.95
C SER A 446 -21.60 -2.41 13.84
N LYS A 447 -22.53 -1.78 13.13
CA LYS A 447 -22.26 -0.77 12.09
C LYS A 447 -22.85 0.58 12.50
N LYS A 448 -22.15 1.65 12.12
CA LYS A 448 -22.64 3.02 12.27
C LYS A 448 -23.74 3.28 11.24
N ASN A 449 -24.79 3.96 11.65
CA ASN A 449 -25.85 4.35 10.73
C ASN A 449 -25.40 5.57 9.91
N ILE A 450 -24.77 5.32 8.76
CA ILE A 450 -24.28 6.32 7.82
C ILE A 450 -24.82 6.04 6.42
N ARG A 451 -24.88 7.09 5.61
CA ARG A 451 -25.02 6.94 4.15
C ARG A 451 -23.65 6.65 3.59
N ASN A 452 -23.40 5.40 3.25
CA ASN A 452 -22.08 4.99 2.78
C ASN A 452 -21.80 5.56 1.36
N ALA A 453 -20.60 6.08 1.13
CA ALA A 453 -20.20 6.62 -0.17
C ALA A 453 -20.13 5.55 -1.26
N PHE A 454 -20.11 4.29 -0.90
CA PHE A 454 -20.01 3.15 -1.81
C PHE A 454 -21.32 2.41 -2.04
N ASP A 455 -22.44 2.87 -1.46
CA ASP A 455 -23.75 2.18 -1.57
C ASP A 455 -24.19 1.95 -3.04
N ASN A 456 -23.82 2.82 -3.97
CA ASN A 456 -24.19 2.71 -5.39
C ASN A 456 -22.99 2.54 -6.34
N VAL A 457 -21.78 2.41 -5.80
CA VAL A 457 -20.56 2.25 -6.61
C VAL A 457 -20.56 0.85 -7.24
N PRO A 458 -20.25 0.69 -8.53
CA PRO A 458 -20.05 -0.62 -9.14
C PRO A 458 -18.84 -1.32 -8.51
N LEU A 459 -19.08 -2.39 -7.74
CA LEU A 459 -18.09 -3.16 -7.01
C LEU A 459 -18.05 -4.60 -7.52
N SER A 460 -16.89 -5.27 -7.43
CA SER A 460 -16.75 -6.66 -7.90
C SER A 460 -17.61 -7.66 -7.15
N ASP A 461 -18.07 -7.33 -5.95
CA ASP A 461 -18.94 -8.16 -5.12
C ASP A 461 -20.32 -7.49 -4.96
N ALA A 462 -21.24 -7.84 -5.84
CA ALA A 462 -22.60 -7.25 -5.83
C ALA A 462 -23.45 -7.67 -4.62
N ILE A 463 -23.12 -8.79 -3.97
CA ILE A 463 -23.90 -9.30 -2.81
C ILE A 463 -23.47 -8.59 -1.53
N HIS A 464 -22.18 -8.50 -1.32
CA HIS A 464 -21.61 -7.93 -0.08
C HIS A 464 -21.24 -6.44 -0.25
N GLY A 465 -21.22 -5.91 -1.48
CA GLY A 465 -20.84 -4.52 -1.73
C GLY A 465 -19.46 -4.19 -1.16
N ILE A 466 -19.39 -3.05 -0.45
CA ILE A 466 -18.12 -2.59 0.15
C ILE A 466 -17.51 -3.61 1.15
N PHE A 467 -18.35 -4.41 1.83
CA PHE A 467 -17.89 -5.42 2.79
C PHE A 467 -17.14 -6.56 2.12
N GLY A 468 -17.47 -6.86 0.87
CA GLY A 468 -16.83 -7.92 0.10
C GLY A 468 -15.54 -7.52 -0.61
N VAL A 469 -15.20 -6.22 -0.66
CA VAL A 469 -14.09 -5.69 -1.48
C VAL A 469 -13.01 -4.95 -0.68
N VAL A 470 -12.92 -5.16 0.63
CA VAL A 470 -11.89 -4.59 1.52
C VAL A 470 -11.02 -5.69 2.14
N PRO A 471 -10.17 -6.37 1.35
CA PRO A 471 -9.34 -7.47 1.85
C PRO A 471 -8.36 -6.98 2.91
N ALA A 472 -8.09 -7.81 3.90
CA ALA A 472 -6.99 -7.54 4.83
C ALA A 472 -5.65 -7.81 4.16
N GLU A 473 -4.67 -6.96 4.39
CA GLU A 473 -3.37 -7.03 3.73
C GLU A 473 -2.22 -7.36 4.70
N MET A 474 -1.17 -7.99 4.18
CA MET A 474 -0.10 -8.57 5.00
C MET A 474 0.71 -7.52 5.76
N LEU A 475 0.95 -6.31 5.22
CA LEU A 475 1.76 -5.29 5.88
C LEU A 475 1.18 -4.90 7.26
N HIS A 476 -0.14 -4.63 7.33
CA HIS A 476 -0.80 -4.19 8.55
C HIS A 476 -1.30 -5.34 9.43
N VAL A 477 -1.55 -6.50 8.84
CA VAL A 477 -1.96 -7.70 9.59
C VAL A 477 -0.75 -8.37 10.21
N SER A 478 0.26 -8.69 9.42
CA SER A 478 1.46 -9.40 9.80
C SER A 478 2.54 -8.46 10.34
N GLY A 479 3.12 -7.62 9.50
CA GLY A 479 4.27 -6.78 9.82
C GLY A 479 4.04 -5.78 10.94
N THR A 480 3.08 -4.86 10.79
CA THR A 480 2.75 -3.85 11.81
C THR A 480 1.75 -4.36 12.86
N GLY A 481 1.18 -5.53 12.64
CA GLY A 481 0.18 -6.19 13.48
C GLY A 481 0.76 -7.27 14.36
N LEU A 482 0.68 -8.53 13.90
CA LEU A 482 1.01 -9.70 14.73
C LEU A 482 2.44 -9.69 15.23
N LEU A 483 3.43 -9.36 14.38
CA LEU A 483 4.83 -9.30 14.80
C LEU A 483 5.07 -8.31 15.93
N LYS A 484 4.38 -7.16 15.94
CA LYS A 484 4.46 -6.21 17.06
C LYS A 484 4.07 -6.86 18.39
N TYR A 485 2.99 -7.65 18.39
CA TYR A 485 2.56 -8.36 19.59
C TYR A 485 3.47 -9.53 19.94
N MET A 486 3.96 -10.29 18.94
CA MET A 486 4.91 -11.37 19.15
C MET A 486 6.21 -10.87 19.80
N PHE A 487 6.75 -9.74 19.31
CA PHE A 487 7.94 -9.12 19.91
C PHE A 487 7.66 -8.63 21.34
N LYS A 488 6.50 -8.04 21.61
CA LYS A 488 6.13 -7.65 22.97
C LYS A 488 6.01 -8.88 23.89
N CYS A 489 5.43 -9.98 23.44
CA CYS A 489 5.40 -11.23 24.19
C CYS A 489 6.81 -11.79 24.49
N LEU A 490 7.70 -11.70 23.50
CA LEU A 490 9.11 -12.10 23.66
C LEU A 490 9.80 -11.24 24.73
N CYS A 491 9.60 -9.91 24.69
CA CYS A 491 10.16 -9.00 25.68
C CYS A 491 9.68 -9.34 27.10
N ASN A 492 8.39 -9.68 27.23
CA ASN A 492 7.85 -10.14 28.52
C ASN A 492 8.43 -11.48 28.97
N LEU A 493 8.80 -12.35 28.03
CA LEU A 493 9.47 -13.62 28.32
C LEU A 493 10.90 -13.41 28.81
N ILE A 494 11.66 -12.47 28.25
CA ILE A 494 13.01 -12.09 28.70
C ILE A 494 12.94 -11.48 30.11
N GLY A 495 11.98 -10.61 30.39
CA GLY A 495 11.74 -10.00 31.68
C GLY A 495 10.75 -8.87 31.68
N SER A 496 10.03 -8.66 32.81
CA SER A 496 9.11 -7.53 32.96
C SER A 496 9.87 -6.17 32.93
N GLU A 497 9.22 -5.13 32.46
CA GLU A 497 9.84 -3.82 32.12
C GLU A 497 10.75 -3.20 33.21
N LYS A 498 10.56 -3.53 34.46
CA LYS A 498 11.30 -2.91 35.58
C LYS A 498 12.39 -3.77 36.21
N LYS A 499 12.42 -5.10 36.02
CA LYS A 499 13.27 -6.01 36.77
C LYS A 499 14.47 -6.60 36.02
N ASN A 500 14.51 -6.57 34.69
CA ASN A 500 15.53 -7.23 33.88
C ASN A 500 16.06 -6.33 32.76
N LYS A 501 16.49 -5.11 33.13
CA LYS A 501 17.02 -4.17 32.13
C LYS A 501 18.30 -4.70 31.46
N ALA A 502 19.17 -5.34 32.29
CA ALA A 502 20.43 -5.89 31.80
C ALA A 502 20.22 -7.03 30.77
N GLU A 503 19.25 -7.92 31.02
CA GLU A 503 18.95 -9.02 30.08
C GLU A 503 18.35 -8.53 28.78
N LYS A 504 17.53 -7.46 28.83
CA LYS A 504 17.02 -6.81 27.61
C LYS A 504 18.14 -6.15 26.83
N GLU A 505 19.00 -5.39 27.48
CA GLU A 505 20.17 -4.77 26.85
C GLU A 505 21.08 -5.84 26.22
N ALA A 506 21.38 -6.92 26.95
CA ALA A 506 22.17 -8.03 26.41
C ALA A 506 21.51 -8.72 25.21
N PHE A 507 20.17 -8.83 25.20
CA PHE A 507 19.46 -9.37 24.05
C PHE A 507 19.46 -8.41 22.85
N ASP A 508 19.31 -7.12 23.08
CA ASP A 508 19.40 -6.09 22.02
C ASP A 508 20.84 -5.98 21.47
N ASP A 509 21.87 -6.19 22.32
CA ASP A 509 23.27 -6.28 21.87
C ASP A 509 23.50 -7.49 20.98
N LEU A 510 23.02 -8.65 21.37
CA LEU A 510 23.07 -9.87 20.54
C LEU A 510 22.36 -9.62 19.20
N HIS A 511 21.18 -9.03 19.24
CA HIS A 511 20.41 -8.70 18.04
C HIS A 511 21.19 -7.75 17.13
N ARG A 512 21.79 -6.68 17.68
CA ARG A 512 22.63 -5.72 16.91
C ARG A 512 23.83 -6.40 16.26
N CYS A 513 24.51 -7.30 16.96
CA CYS A 513 25.61 -8.07 16.41
C CYS A 513 25.15 -8.92 15.22
N LEU A 514 24.05 -9.65 15.35
CA LEU A 514 23.52 -10.51 14.29
C LEU A 514 23.04 -9.71 13.08
N VAL A 515 22.42 -8.54 13.29
CA VAL A 515 22.04 -7.62 12.18
C VAL A 515 23.29 -7.11 11.49
N GLY A 516 24.33 -6.70 12.22
CA GLY A 516 25.61 -6.27 11.65
C GLY A 516 26.29 -7.37 10.84
N ASP A 517 26.22 -8.63 11.30
CA ASP A 517 26.72 -9.77 10.55
C ASP A 517 25.91 -10.04 9.28
N ALA A 518 24.59 -9.97 9.36
CA ALA A 518 23.70 -10.12 8.20
C ALA A 518 23.93 -9.01 7.14
N GLN A 519 24.10 -7.76 7.56
CA GLN A 519 24.36 -6.63 6.66
C GLN A 519 25.72 -6.69 5.97
N ARG A 520 26.70 -7.37 6.56
CA ARG A 520 28.02 -7.63 5.95
C ARG A 520 27.99 -8.69 4.85
N GLN A 521 26.92 -9.48 4.77
CA GLN A 521 26.72 -10.42 3.67
C GLN A 521 26.50 -9.61 2.37
N SER A 522 27.26 -9.91 1.33
CA SER A 522 27.24 -9.20 0.06
C SER A 522 25.94 -9.39 -0.75
N GLU A 523 25.14 -10.38 -0.38
CA GLU A 523 23.90 -10.68 -1.06
C GLU A 523 22.74 -9.82 -0.53
N ARG A 524 22.22 -8.94 -1.39
CA ARG A 524 21.08 -8.05 -1.10
C ARG A 524 19.72 -8.78 -0.96
N GLN A 525 19.70 -10.08 -0.75
CA GLN A 525 18.50 -10.89 -0.62
C GLN A 525 17.89 -10.86 0.78
N MET A 526 18.61 -10.31 1.75
CA MET A 526 18.12 -10.20 3.13
C MET A 526 16.98 -9.18 3.23
N PRO A 527 15.92 -9.47 3.98
CA PRO A 527 14.89 -8.49 4.30
C PRO A 527 15.49 -7.25 4.97
N ARG A 528 14.82 -6.10 4.81
CA ARG A 528 15.24 -4.87 5.48
C ARG A 528 15.24 -5.08 7.00
N MET A 529 16.36 -4.75 7.63
CA MET A 529 16.56 -4.84 9.07
C MET A 529 16.94 -3.48 9.65
N SER A 530 16.52 -3.21 10.88
CA SER A 530 16.88 -1.99 11.59
C SER A 530 17.45 -2.33 12.97
N ILE A 531 18.51 -1.64 13.34
CA ILE A 531 19.19 -1.77 14.63
C ILE A 531 18.99 -0.55 15.54
N ARG A 532 18.27 0.49 15.07
CA ARG A 532 18.23 1.77 15.79
C ARG A 532 17.71 1.67 17.22
N ASN A 533 16.73 0.79 17.46
CA ASN A 533 16.02 0.74 18.74
C ASN A 533 16.09 -0.64 19.42
N GLY A 534 16.88 -1.60 18.89
CA GLY A 534 16.86 -3.00 19.34
C GLY A 534 15.54 -3.70 19.02
N ILE A 535 15.43 -4.98 19.38
CA ILE A 535 14.22 -5.78 19.18
C ILE A 535 13.19 -5.55 20.29
N THR A 536 13.65 -5.11 21.47
CA THR A 536 12.80 -4.91 22.65
C THR A 536 11.99 -3.63 22.58
N ASP A 537 12.42 -2.63 21.77
CA ASP A 537 11.63 -1.43 21.39
C ASP A 537 11.10 -1.52 19.95
N GLY A 538 10.22 -2.50 19.71
CA GLY A 538 9.62 -2.73 18.38
C GLY A 538 8.63 -1.66 17.92
N THR A 539 8.37 -0.61 18.72
CA THR A 539 7.33 0.39 18.41
C THR A 539 7.67 1.27 17.21
N LYS A 540 8.96 1.53 16.99
CA LYS A 540 9.46 2.44 15.93
C LYS A 540 9.90 1.72 14.65
N MET A 541 9.69 0.42 14.53
CA MET A 541 10.01 -0.36 13.34
C MET A 541 8.86 -0.30 12.32
N CYS A 542 9.19 -0.18 11.02
CA CYS A 542 8.19 -0.39 9.96
C CYS A 542 7.90 -1.91 9.78
N GLY A 543 6.82 -2.24 9.04
CA GLY A 543 6.40 -3.63 8.88
C GLY A 543 7.47 -4.53 8.26
N SER A 544 8.14 -4.07 7.21
CA SER A 544 9.22 -4.82 6.54
C SER A 544 10.45 -5.01 7.43
N GLU A 545 10.78 -4.03 8.26
CA GLU A 545 11.86 -4.17 9.25
C GLU A 545 11.54 -5.21 10.31
N ARG A 546 10.26 -5.32 10.73
CA ARG A 546 9.85 -6.35 11.68
C ARG A 546 9.98 -7.75 11.11
N VAL A 547 9.66 -7.96 9.84
CA VAL A 547 9.87 -9.27 9.19
C VAL A 547 11.35 -9.62 9.16
N GLY A 548 12.21 -8.68 8.76
CA GLY A 548 13.66 -8.90 8.80
C GLY A 548 14.20 -9.16 10.20
N ASN A 549 13.73 -8.40 11.19
CA ASN A 549 14.12 -8.61 12.59
C ASN A 549 13.55 -9.92 13.17
N CYS A 550 12.43 -10.44 12.66
CA CYS A 550 11.92 -11.76 13.00
C CYS A 550 12.88 -12.87 12.53
N PHE A 551 13.49 -12.71 11.35
CA PHE A 551 14.55 -13.62 10.89
C PHE A 551 15.77 -13.57 11.80
N ILE A 552 16.23 -12.37 12.19
CA ILE A 552 17.36 -12.22 13.12
C ILE A 552 17.03 -12.81 14.50
N LEU A 553 15.80 -12.66 14.96
CA LEU A 553 15.33 -13.33 16.16
C LEU A 553 15.46 -14.85 16.06
N LEU A 554 15.07 -15.45 14.94
CA LEU A 554 15.26 -16.87 14.71
C LEU A 554 16.74 -17.26 14.84
N CYS A 555 17.65 -16.48 14.25
CA CYS A 555 19.09 -16.70 14.40
C CYS A 555 19.53 -16.62 15.86
N ALA A 556 19.07 -15.62 16.62
CA ALA A 556 19.38 -15.48 18.05
C ALA A 556 18.95 -16.71 18.87
N LEU A 557 17.79 -17.30 18.57
CA LEU A 557 17.29 -18.50 19.25
C LEU A 557 18.16 -19.77 19.03
N TYR A 558 19.07 -19.74 18.05
CA TYR A 558 20.02 -20.82 17.80
C TYR A 558 21.38 -20.58 18.47
N THR A 559 21.69 -19.36 18.90
CA THR A 559 22.94 -19.07 19.63
C THR A 559 22.88 -19.56 21.07
N THR A 560 24.04 -19.89 21.68
CA THR A 560 24.12 -20.20 23.09
C THR A 560 23.68 -19.02 23.97
N GLN A 561 24.13 -17.81 23.63
CA GLN A 561 23.77 -16.58 24.33
C GLN A 561 22.26 -16.33 24.34
N GLY A 562 21.59 -16.41 23.18
CA GLY A 562 20.14 -16.20 23.07
C GLY A 562 19.35 -17.25 23.86
N LYS A 563 19.79 -18.50 23.83
CA LYS A 563 19.20 -19.58 24.66
C LYS A 563 19.32 -19.27 26.14
N THR A 564 20.50 -18.83 26.59
CA THR A 564 20.74 -18.49 28.00
C THR A 564 19.87 -17.32 28.46
N LEU A 565 19.78 -16.27 27.66
CA LEU A 565 18.96 -15.08 27.97
C LEU A 565 17.47 -15.40 28.09
N LEU A 566 16.97 -16.41 27.36
CA LEU A 566 15.57 -16.84 27.42
C LEU A 566 15.29 -17.92 28.46
N SER A 567 16.32 -18.57 28.98
CA SER A 567 16.18 -19.77 29.87
C SER A 567 15.33 -19.50 31.11
N ALA A 568 15.54 -18.36 31.78
CA ALA A 568 14.77 -17.97 32.96
C ALA A 568 13.29 -17.71 32.66
N GLY A 569 13.00 -17.10 31.48
CA GLY A 569 11.62 -16.87 31.01
C GLY A 569 10.92 -18.17 30.65
N LEU A 570 11.61 -19.06 29.95
CA LEU A 570 11.08 -20.36 29.56
C LEU A 570 10.82 -21.25 30.79
N ALA A 571 11.68 -21.20 31.79
CA ALA A 571 11.47 -21.92 33.06
C ALA A 571 10.23 -21.42 33.81
N ARG A 572 9.92 -20.14 33.74
CA ARG A 572 8.71 -19.57 34.37
C ARG A 572 7.43 -19.89 33.60
N ASN A 573 7.52 -20.19 32.32
CA ASN A 573 6.37 -20.48 31.48
C ASN A 573 6.49 -21.89 30.86
N THR A 574 6.02 -22.88 31.58
CA THR A 574 6.14 -24.30 31.21
C THR A 574 5.42 -24.68 29.91
N LYS A 575 4.49 -23.83 29.41
CA LYS A 575 3.79 -24.05 28.15
C LYS A 575 4.64 -23.68 26.93
N ILE A 576 5.67 -22.86 27.11
CA ILE A 576 6.51 -22.36 26.01
C ILE A 576 7.86 -23.11 26.04
N THR A 577 8.21 -23.74 24.94
CA THR A 577 9.51 -24.37 24.75
C THR A 577 10.34 -23.64 23.72
N LEU A 578 11.65 -23.64 23.84
CA LEU A 578 12.58 -23.06 22.86
C LEU A 578 12.36 -23.66 21.47
N THR A 579 12.19 -24.97 21.38
CA THR A 579 11.92 -25.67 20.12
C THR A 579 10.58 -25.24 19.53
N GLY A 580 9.57 -25.03 20.38
CA GLY A 580 8.27 -24.51 19.95
C GLY A 580 8.38 -23.11 19.35
N LEU A 581 9.10 -22.17 20.02
CA LEU A 581 9.38 -20.84 19.51
C LEU A 581 10.12 -20.88 18.16
N GLN A 582 11.18 -21.67 18.05
CA GLN A 582 11.94 -21.83 16.81
C GLN A 582 11.08 -22.34 15.68
N LYS A 583 10.24 -23.36 15.93
CA LYS A 583 9.31 -23.90 14.93
C LYS A 583 8.26 -22.87 14.52
N CYS A 584 7.67 -22.17 15.48
CA CYS A 584 6.65 -21.17 15.22
C CYS A 584 7.18 -20.04 14.34
N ILE A 585 8.37 -19.49 14.66
CA ILE A 585 8.98 -18.41 13.88
C ILE A 585 9.36 -18.89 12.47
N LYS A 586 9.91 -20.09 12.32
CA LYS A 586 10.19 -20.68 10.99
C LYS A 586 8.93 -20.79 10.15
N LEU A 587 7.88 -21.30 10.75
CA LEU A 587 6.58 -21.45 10.10
C LEU A 587 6.02 -20.10 9.63
N TYR A 588 6.11 -19.11 10.51
CA TYR A 588 5.65 -17.75 10.23
C TYR A 588 6.42 -17.14 9.05
N LEU A 589 7.75 -17.21 9.05
CA LEU A 589 8.59 -16.69 7.97
C LEU A 589 8.34 -17.42 6.64
N ALA A 590 8.17 -18.74 6.69
CA ALA A 590 7.83 -19.53 5.51
C ALA A 590 6.46 -19.14 4.93
N PHE A 591 5.46 -18.92 5.79
CA PHE A 591 4.13 -18.47 5.37
C PHE A 591 4.17 -17.05 4.79
N GLU A 592 4.91 -16.12 5.41
CA GLU A 592 5.08 -14.73 4.96
C GLU A 592 5.65 -14.65 3.53
N GLN A 593 6.60 -15.53 3.20
CA GLN A 593 7.13 -15.65 1.85
C GLN A 593 6.11 -16.30 0.92
N TRP A 594 5.55 -17.43 1.33
CA TRP A 594 4.68 -18.26 0.52
C TRP A 594 3.45 -17.50 0.00
N VAL A 595 2.79 -16.67 0.82
CA VAL A 595 1.58 -15.91 0.41
C VAL A 595 1.80 -14.95 -0.75
N ASN A 596 3.05 -14.61 -1.06
CA ASN A 596 3.43 -13.70 -2.13
C ASN A 596 3.90 -14.42 -3.41
N GLU A 597 3.94 -15.75 -3.39
CA GLU A 597 4.31 -16.59 -4.53
C GLU A 597 3.08 -17.13 -5.25
N SER A 598 3.27 -17.57 -6.52
CA SER A 598 2.22 -18.20 -7.31
C SER A 598 2.01 -19.65 -6.86
N HIS A 599 0.76 -20.03 -6.68
CA HIS A 599 0.36 -21.37 -6.23
C HIS A 599 -0.90 -21.83 -6.98
N SER A 600 -1.08 -23.12 -7.15
CA SER A 600 -2.35 -23.65 -7.61
C SER A 600 -3.46 -23.39 -6.57
N LYS A 601 -4.70 -23.26 -7.04
CA LYS A 601 -5.87 -23.10 -6.16
C LYS A 601 -5.96 -24.22 -5.12
N GLN A 602 -5.62 -25.45 -5.53
CA GLN A 602 -5.62 -26.59 -4.62
C GLN A 602 -4.55 -26.48 -3.53
N GLU A 603 -3.33 -26.00 -3.86
CA GLU A 603 -2.29 -25.75 -2.86
C GLU A 603 -2.72 -24.69 -1.86
N VAL A 604 -3.38 -23.62 -2.33
CA VAL A 604 -3.88 -22.54 -1.47
C VAL A 604 -4.98 -23.07 -0.54
N GLU A 605 -5.92 -23.86 -1.02
CA GLU A 605 -6.93 -24.51 -0.16
C GLU A 605 -6.29 -25.45 0.86
N ASN A 606 -5.34 -26.25 0.48
CA ASN A 606 -4.64 -27.17 1.37
C ASN A 606 -3.85 -26.42 2.46
N ALA A 607 -3.42 -25.19 2.19
CA ALA A 607 -2.72 -24.35 3.17
C ALA A 607 -3.60 -23.89 4.34
N ARG A 608 -4.93 -24.03 4.29
CA ARG A 608 -5.82 -23.69 5.43
C ARG A 608 -5.46 -24.42 6.70
N GLY A 609 -5.17 -25.73 6.60
CA GLY A 609 -4.73 -26.52 7.75
C GLY A 609 -3.41 -26.04 8.33
N LEU A 610 -2.49 -25.64 7.47
CA LEU A 610 -1.19 -25.09 7.83
C LEU A 610 -1.32 -23.75 8.53
N LEU A 611 -2.15 -22.86 8.00
CA LEU A 611 -2.45 -21.56 8.61
C LEU A 611 -3.10 -21.73 9.98
N ALA A 612 -4.06 -22.66 10.13
CA ALA A 612 -4.68 -22.97 11.41
C ALA A 612 -3.65 -23.47 12.43
N HIS A 613 -2.72 -24.33 12.00
CA HIS A 613 -1.61 -24.78 12.84
C HIS A 613 -0.67 -23.64 13.23
N LEU A 614 -0.35 -22.72 12.29
CA LEU A 614 0.47 -21.55 12.57
C LEU A 614 -0.20 -20.62 13.60
N VAL A 615 -1.49 -20.28 13.41
CA VAL A 615 -2.26 -19.46 14.34
C VAL A 615 -2.24 -20.06 15.75
N LYS A 616 -2.50 -21.36 15.88
CA LYS A 616 -2.42 -22.08 17.17
C LYS A 616 -1.01 -22.07 17.76
N SER A 617 0.01 -22.21 16.92
CA SER A 617 1.41 -22.14 17.35
C SER A 617 1.78 -20.77 17.89
N ILE A 618 1.31 -19.69 17.25
CA ILE A 618 1.48 -18.30 17.73
C ILE A 618 0.83 -18.14 19.10
N GLN A 619 -0.40 -18.60 19.28
CA GLN A 619 -1.12 -18.51 20.55
C GLN A 619 -0.41 -19.23 21.70
N ILE A 620 0.19 -20.39 21.42
CA ILE A 620 0.93 -21.18 22.43
C ILE A 620 2.29 -20.56 22.72
N CYS A 621 3.04 -20.17 21.69
CA CYS A 621 4.43 -19.73 21.83
C CYS A 621 4.57 -18.28 22.32
N PHE A 622 3.56 -17.44 22.06
CA PHE A 622 3.56 -16.03 22.42
C PHE A 622 2.36 -15.73 23.32
N ASN A 623 2.57 -15.86 24.65
CA ASN A 623 1.52 -15.60 25.63
C ASN A 623 1.17 -14.11 25.66
N LYS A 624 0.03 -13.75 25.06
CA LYS A 624 -0.53 -12.40 25.09
C LYS A 624 -1.61 -12.36 26.18
N ASP A 625 -1.20 -11.98 27.39
CA ASP A 625 -2.03 -11.94 28.60
C ASP A 625 -2.67 -10.58 28.90
N TRP A 626 -2.60 -9.66 27.95
CA TRP A 626 -3.22 -8.33 28.03
C TRP A 626 -4.31 -8.15 27.00
N GLY A 627 -5.24 -7.24 27.30
CA GLY A 627 -6.44 -7.00 26.48
C GLY A 627 -7.24 -8.29 26.28
N TRP A 628 -7.69 -8.54 25.08
CA TRP A 628 -8.47 -9.72 24.72
C TRP A 628 -7.61 -10.92 24.29
N GLY A 629 -6.39 -11.02 24.75
CA GLY A 629 -5.50 -12.08 24.29
C GLY A 629 -5.26 -11.99 22.77
N TRP A 630 -5.35 -13.12 22.09
CA TRP A 630 -5.24 -13.20 20.64
C TRP A 630 -6.59 -13.06 19.89
N ASP A 631 -7.70 -12.87 20.61
CA ASP A 631 -9.02 -12.61 20.01
C ASP A 631 -9.12 -11.15 19.57
N ILE A 632 -8.37 -10.82 18.53
CA ILE A 632 -8.23 -9.48 17.96
C ILE A 632 -8.47 -9.48 16.45
N PRO A 633 -8.99 -8.39 15.87
CA PRO A 633 -9.27 -8.29 14.44
C PRO A 633 -8.08 -8.64 13.54
N LYS A 634 -6.85 -8.32 13.94
CA LYS A 634 -5.64 -8.65 13.18
C LYS A 634 -5.37 -10.16 13.11
N MET A 635 -5.64 -10.89 14.18
CA MET A 635 -5.54 -12.36 14.18
C MET A 635 -6.62 -12.98 13.28
N HIS A 636 -7.84 -12.45 13.34
CA HIS A 636 -8.92 -12.89 12.45
C HIS A 636 -8.59 -12.62 10.97
N SER A 637 -8.07 -11.43 10.66
CA SER A 637 -7.59 -11.10 9.32
C SER A 637 -6.52 -12.08 8.83
N PHE A 638 -5.57 -12.44 9.70
CA PHE A 638 -4.52 -13.39 9.39
C PHE A 638 -5.07 -14.80 9.13
N ALA A 639 -5.99 -15.24 9.99
CA ALA A 639 -6.66 -16.54 9.87
C ALA A 639 -7.48 -16.69 8.57
N ARG A 640 -7.90 -15.57 7.97
CA ARG A 640 -8.66 -15.51 6.70
C ARG A 640 -7.82 -15.21 5.46
N MET A 641 -6.50 -15.18 5.58
CA MET A 641 -5.62 -14.82 4.46
C MET A 641 -5.83 -15.72 3.23
N ILE A 642 -6.08 -17.00 3.44
CA ILE A 642 -6.37 -17.95 2.36
C ILE A 642 -7.65 -17.57 1.59
N ASP A 643 -8.70 -17.10 2.29
CA ASP A 643 -9.95 -16.66 1.65
C ASP A 643 -9.71 -15.46 0.73
N TYR A 644 -8.90 -14.50 1.19
CA TYR A 644 -8.55 -13.33 0.37
C TYR A 644 -7.68 -13.70 -0.82
N MET A 645 -6.73 -14.64 -0.66
CA MET A 645 -5.92 -15.13 -1.78
C MET A 645 -6.78 -15.83 -2.84
N LEU A 646 -7.69 -16.71 -2.43
CA LEU A 646 -8.61 -17.37 -3.36
C LEU A 646 -9.51 -16.38 -4.09
N LYS A 647 -9.90 -15.30 -3.42
CA LYS A 647 -10.80 -14.30 -3.96
C LYS A 647 -10.10 -13.30 -4.90
N PHE A 648 -8.88 -12.84 -4.59
CA PHE A 648 -8.21 -11.73 -5.26
C PHE A 648 -6.83 -12.09 -5.85
N GLY A 649 -6.45 -13.36 -5.85
CA GLY A 649 -5.12 -13.81 -6.26
C GLY A 649 -4.10 -13.71 -5.12
N MET A 650 -2.80 -13.70 -5.45
CA MET A 650 -1.73 -13.65 -4.44
C MET A 650 -1.83 -12.43 -3.52
N ALA A 651 -1.33 -12.57 -2.27
CA ALA A 651 -1.39 -11.50 -1.26
C ALA A 651 -0.72 -10.19 -1.70
N LYS A 652 0.31 -10.24 -2.55
CA LYS A 652 0.95 -9.04 -3.12
C LYS A 652 0.01 -8.16 -3.93
N ASN A 653 -1.08 -8.73 -4.53
CA ASN A 653 -2.02 -7.98 -5.34
C ASN A 653 -2.85 -6.98 -4.53
N PHE A 654 -3.14 -7.29 -3.27
CA PHE A 654 -3.88 -6.45 -2.35
C PHE A 654 -3.04 -5.92 -1.18
N SER A 655 -1.73 -5.88 -1.35
CA SER A 655 -0.81 -5.31 -0.36
C SER A 655 -0.98 -3.80 -0.25
N GLY A 656 -1.12 -3.28 0.97
CA GLY A 656 -1.12 -1.85 1.28
C GLY A 656 0.20 -1.16 0.98
N GLN A 657 1.31 -1.92 0.92
CA GLN A 657 2.66 -1.37 0.71
C GLN A 657 2.79 -0.56 -0.59
N THR A 658 2.11 -0.99 -1.65
CA THR A 658 2.14 -0.30 -2.95
C THR A 658 1.46 1.05 -2.86
N GLY A 659 0.25 1.10 -2.27
CA GLY A 659 -0.48 2.34 -2.03
C GLY A 659 0.27 3.29 -1.11
N GLU A 660 0.83 2.80 0.01
CA GLU A 660 1.65 3.63 0.91
C GLU A 660 2.88 4.22 0.23
N ARG A 661 3.50 3.48 -0.70
CA ARG A 661 4.60 4.01 -1.52
C ARG A 661 4.11 5.14 -2.41
N ALA A 662 2.96 4.98 -3.07
CA ALA A 662 2.36 6.03 -3.88
C ALA A 662 2.00 7.28 -3.06
N LEU A 663 1.55 7.13 -1.80
CA LEU A 663 1.29 8.26 -0.91
C LEU A 663 2.55 9.07 -0.59
N LYS A 664 3.75 8.50 -0.71
CA LYS A 664 4.98 9.26 -0.55
C LYS A 664 5.08 10.35 -1.62
N SER A 665 4.95 10.00 -2.89
CA SER A 665 5.03 10.96 -4.00
C SER A 665 3.81 11.88 -4.03
N ILE A 666 2.61 11.34 -3.85
CA ILE A 666 1.34 12.05 -3.99
C ILE A 666 1.07 13.04 -2.84
N VAL A 667 1.51 12.73 -1.61
CA VAL A 667 1.21 13.57 -0.44
C VAL A 667 2.47 14.07 0.25
N LYS A 668 3.40 13.18 0.65
CA LYS A 668 4.52 13.56 1.53
C LYS A 668 5.51 14.48 0.83
N ASP A 669 5.80 14.20 -0.43
CA ASP A 669 6.71 15.03 -1.24
C ASP A 669 6.05 16.36 -1.61
N HIS A 670 4.76 16.35 -1.95
CA HIS A 670 4.00 17.60 -2.20
C HIS A 670 3.88 18.47 -0.96
N ALA A 671 3.71 17.86 0.23
CA ALA A 671 3.64 18.58 1.50
C ALA A 671 4.86 19.47 1.76
N GLN A 672 6.04 19.06 1.29
CA GLN A 672 7.27 19.85 1.43
C GLN A 672 7.26 21.11 0.56
N GLN A 673 6.43 21.13 -0.50
CA GLN A 673 6.30 22.23 -1.45
C GLN A 673 5.06 23.11 -1.17
N THR A 674 4.34 22.85 -0.08
CA THR A 674 3.18 23.64 0.34
C THR A 674 3.59 24.73 1.34
N GLN A 675 2.71 25.72 1.55
CA GLN A 675 2.86 26.72 2.61
C GLN A 675 2.59 26.16 4.00
N ARG A 676 2.28 24.88 4.14
CA ARG A 676 1.94 24.16 5.38
C ARG A 676 0.81 24.81 6.18
N ARG A 677 -0.13 25.44 5.50
CA ARG A 677 -1.35 25.98 6.10
C ARG A 677 -2.38 24.87 6.17
N ALA A 678 -2.78 24.47 7.37
CA ALA A 678 -3.66 23.34 7.59
C ALA A 678 -5.02 23.48 6.88
N ASP A 679 -5.57 24.70 6.80
CA ASP A 679 -6.84 25.03 6.14
C ASP A 679 -6.78 24.90 4.60
N LYS A 680 -5.59 25.04 4.00
CA LYS A 680 -5.35 24.98 2.55
C LYS A 680 -4.49 23.79 2.12
N PHE A 681 -4.06 22.97 3.07
CA PHE A 681 -3.08 21.92 2.81
C PHE A 681 -3.51 20.96 1.71
N THR A 682 -4.75 20.49 1.78
CA THR A 682 -5.30 19.52 0.82
C THR A 682 -5.42 20.11 -0.59
N GLU A 683 -5.89 21.37 -0.69
CA GLU A 683 -5.95 22.08 -1.97
C GLU A 683 -4.55 22.27 -2.58
N GLN A 684 -3.57 22.62 -1.74
CA GLN A 684 -2.20 22.82 -2.19
C GLN A 684 -1.57 21.50 -2.67
N CYS A 685 -1.76 20.39 -1.97
CA CYS A 685 -1.30 19.07 -2.42
C CYS A 685 -1.91 18.71 -3.79
N ALA A 686 -3.23 18.89 -3.94
CA ALA A 686 -3.91 18.60 -5.20
C ALA A 686 -3.42 19.50 -6.37
N MET A 687 -3.14 20.77 -6.10
CA MET A 687 -2.59 21.65 -7.12
C MET A 687 -1.16 21.27 -7.51
N ARG A 688 -0.34 20.81 -6.56
CA ARG A 688 1.01 20.32 -6.88
C ARG A 688 0.98 19.04 -7.73
N GLU A 689 0.08 18.12 -7.42
CA GLU A 689 -0.16 16.94 -8.26
C GLU A 689 -0.56 17.33 -9.69
N TYR A 690 -1.48 18.27 -9.84
CA TYR A 690 -1.85 18.81 -11.15
C TYR A 690 -0.66 19.41 -11.93
N GLU A 691 0.13 20.26 -11.27
CA GLU A 691 1.31 20.89 -11.87
C GLU A 691 2.32 19.83 -12.34
N GLU A 692 2.55 18.79 -11.53
CA GLU A 692 3.45 17.69 -11.87
C GLU A 692 2.95 16.89 -13.06
N ASN A 693 1.66 16.60 -13.11
CA ASN A 693 1.06 15.87 -14.22
C ASN A 693 1.14 16.66 -15.54
N VAL A 694 0.91 17.97 -15.51
CA VAL A 694 1.06 18.83 -16.71
C VAL A 694 2.51 18.83 -17.21
N ILE A 695 3.47 19.03 -16.33
CA ILE A 695 4.90 19.04 -16.69
C ILE A 695 5.33 17.67 -17.22
N ALA A 696 4.96 16.58 -16.55
CA ALA A 696 5.30 15.23 -16.96
C ALA A 696 4.71 14.89 -18.33
N TYR A 697 3.46 15.28 -18.58
CA TYR A 697 2.80 15.10 -19.87
C TYR A 697 3.54 15.82 -21.00
N VAL A 698 3.79 17.12 -20.83
CA VAL A 698 4.46 17.92 -21.86
C VAL A 698 5.89 17.45 -22.11
N TYR A 699 6.60 17.09 -21.05
CA TYR A 699 7.95 16.54 -21.17
C TYR A 699 7.95 15.21 -21.95
N GLN A 700 6.98 14.35 -21.72
CA GLN A 700 6.82 13.08 -22.45
C GLN A 700 6.53 13.32 -23.93
N ASP A 701 5.63 14.28 -24.27
CA ASP A 701 5.35 14.65 -25.65
C ASP A 701 6.58 15.21 -26.36
N MET A 702 7.35 16.07 -25.71
CA MET A 702 8.63 16.56 -26.21
C MET A 702 9.60 15.42 -26.52
N ALA A 703 9.71 14.43 -25.63
CA ALA A 703 10.61 13.29 -25.80
C ALA A 703 10.22 12.44 -27.02
N LEU A 704 8.93 12.29 -27.29
CA LEU A 704 8.42 11.59 -28.47
C LEU A 704 8.71 12.35 -29.77
N GLN A 705 8.66 13.69 -29.77
CA GLN A 705 8.90 14.54 -30.94
C GLN A 705 10.38 14.56 -31.37
N VAL A 706 11.30 14.44 -30.45
CA VAL A 706 12.74 14.64 -30.69
C VAL A 706 13.42 13.39 -31.28
N GLY A 707 12.71 12.27 -31.38
CA GLY A 707 13.22 11.02 -32.00
C GLY A 707 14.15 10.22 -31.09
N GLN A 708 14.47 8.98 -31.49
CA GLN A 708 15.14 7.99 -30.64
C GLN A 708 16.51 8.44 -30.07
N ASN A 709 17.27 9.28 -30.75
CA ASN A 709 18.58 9.72 -30.25
C ASN A 709 18.48 10.72 -29.10
N HIS A 710 17.46 11.57 -29.09
CA HIS A 710 17.18 12.48 -27.99
C HIS A 710 16.30 11.81 -26.89
N ALA A 711 15.42 10.88 -27.28
CA ALA A 711 14.74 10.02 -26.32
C ALA A 711 15.72 9.26 -25.43
N LYS A 712 16.88 8.82 -25.95
CA LYS A 712 17.94 8.22 -25.12
C LYS A 712 18.55 9.19 -24.11
N LEU A 713 18.70 10.46 -24.44
CA LEU A 713 19.14 11.50 -23.49
C LEU A 713 18.05 11.81 -22.45
N HIS A 714 16.79 11.83 -22.86
CA HIS A 714 15.64 12.05 -22.00
C HIS A 714 15.28 10.78 -21.19
N ASN A 715 15.36 9.59 -21.81
CA ASN A 715 15.11 8.31 -21.16
C ASN A 715 16.25 7.80 -20.28
N ARG A 716 17.48 8.30 -20.42
CA ARG A 716 18.54 7.97 -19.44
C ARG A 716 18.07 8.18 -18.00
N ALA A 717 17.26 9.17 -17.79
CA ALA A 717 16.72 9.46 -16.47
C ALA A 717 15.54 8.54 -16.06
N GLU A 718 14.84 7.89 -16.98
CA GLU A 718 13.82 6.86 -16.69
C GLU A 718 14.40 5.45 -16.57
N LEU A 719 15.41 5.11 -17.35
CA LEU A 719 16.17 3.85 -17.25
C LEU A 719 16.80 3.65 -15.86
N TYR A 720 17.16 4.73 -15.16
CA TYR A 720 17.62 4.66 -13.76
C TYR A 720 16.56 4.23 -12.75
N ARG A 721 15.27 4.26 -13.10
CA ARG A 721 14.19 3.81 -12.21
C ARG A 721 13.78 2.37 -12.43
N VAL A 722 13.96 1.82 -13.62
CA VAL A 722 13.41 0.50 -13.99
C VAL A 722 14.42 -0.64 -13.73
N GLU A 723 15.72 -0.37 -13.88
CA GLU A 723 16.69 -1.44 -13.76
C GLU A 723 17.81 -1.05 -12.79
N GLY A 724 17.78 -1.37 -11.60
CA GLY A 724 18.92 -1.22 -10.67
C GLY A 724 20.26 -1.82 -11.16
N GLN A 725 20.47 -1.92 -12.47
CA GLN A 725 21.68 -2.41 -13.14
C GLN A 725 22.23 -1.33 -14.09
N TYR A 726 23.23 -0.64 -13.64
CA TYR A 726 24.02 0.27 -14.44
C TYR A 726 25.34 -0.39 -14.79
N GLU A 727 25.51 -0.78 -16.05
CA GLU A 727 26.84 -0.97 -16.62
C GLU A 727 27.39 0.41 -17.00
N ARG A 728 28.45 0.83 -16.33
CA ARG A 728 29.23 2.01 -16.77
C ARG A 728 29.70 1.77 -18.19
N PRO A 729 29.61 2.74 -19.13
CA PRO A 729 30.32 2.65 -20.38
C PRO A 729 31.78 2.52 -20.02
N LYS A 730 32.45 1.53 -20.58
CA LYS A 730 33.91 1.47 -20.58
C LYS A 730 34.40 2.67 -21.41
N GLU A 731 35.27 3.47 -20.82
CA GLU A 731 36.06 4.49 -21.55
C GLU A 731 36.84 3.84 -22.68
#